data_3288ee87157fe058200252a709f3f237
#
_entry.id   3288ee87157fe058200252a709f3f237
#
_cell.length_a   1.000
_cell.length_b   1.000
_cell.length_c   1.000
_cell.angle_alpha   90.00
_cell.angle_beta   90.00
_cell.angle_gamma   90.00
#
_symmetry.space_group_name_H-M   'P 1'
#
loop_
_entity.id
_entity.type
_entity.pdbx_description
1 polymer ?
#
loop_
_entity_poly.entity_id
_entity_poly.type
_entity_poly.pdbx_seq_one_letter_code
_entity_poly.pdbx_strand_id
1 'polypeptide(L)'
;MKRIPITLKLYQQKPFRIMAWATLALLVLAVGIFELMGWPFLAKPAEQWLSKTLERDIQLTKPDESDPRFKLRLIGGIRLSLNHFEVDAPAWSQSPFMVRAENVSVGLRYVDLIKWANTPGSALRIKSLTATLLNGNFERLKDGRASWQFAKNEPDTGPAPAPEFGLLAIQKGQITYRDEPLDLDLDATLSLQEGEIGADALTVMALGSYQGKKLDIQLKSTGVLPWVAKQGKPIPVELNVSLGRARLDFKGNAADALGMQQLSGQFAVSGSSLAAAGQALGVTLPNTPAFRTEGNLVRDASNWQVNIDNATIGSSRLNGRFVYEGGKTQPLLTGELKGASLVLADLGPTVGAPAEKQVAAATNQGRVLPDKPFDLPSLRAMDADVKIDIDNLDLGSEILKPLRPLRAHLAVTEGVLTISDIQAKTAKGELAGSVQLDGREDIAIWNVDLNWANVQLEQWLNIPRAGNELPYVTGTMNGAATLSGQGRSTAEILGSLAGNVRTQVRNGTMSHLIVEAAGLDAAEALGVWFRGDDVLQMTCAFADLDANNGVLQPRVFVIDTQDSAMWVNGSISMKTEALNLRVVVTPKDFSPVSLRTPLLITGTMGSPDVSLEKGPIAGKVAGAVLLSLLNPFAALIPFVDTGAPDSTENANKTGCYDLAARSKAQREKN
;
A
#
# COMPACT_ATOMS: atom_id res chain seq x y z
N MET A 1 -81.70 53.38 -18.55
CA MET A 1 -80.26 53.36 -18.23
C MET A 1 -79.48 53.76 -19.47
N LYS A 2 -79.03 55.02 -19.52
CA LYS A 2 -78.28 55.55 -20.69
C LYS A 2 -76.81 55.12 -20.61
N ARG A 3 -76.30 54.37 -21.57
CA ARG A 3 -74.84 54.09 -21.77
C ARG A 3 -74.23 55.37 -22.39
N ILE A 4 -73.27 55.93 -21.70
CA ILE A 4 -72.43 57.03 -22.19
C ILE A 4 -71.23 56.33 -22.94
N PRO A 5 -71.03 56.59 -24.21
CA PRO A 5 -69.83 56.11 -24.93
C PRO A 5 -68.70 57.10 -24.60
N ILE A 6 -67.72 56.65 -23.81
CA ILE A 6 -66.42 57.32 -23.69
C ILE A 6 -65.64 57.05 -24.97
N THR A 7 -65.77 57.88 -25.99
CA THR A 7 -64.95 57.90 -27.16
C THR A 7 -63.59 58.55 -26.82
N LEU A 8 -62.53 57.78 -26.79
CA LEU A 8 -61.16 58.26 -26.71
C LEU A 8 -60.80 59.01 -28.01
N LYS A 9 -61.11 60.28 -28.10
CA LYS A 9 -60.72 61.22 -29.16
C LYS A 9 -59.35 61.90 -28.83
N LEU A 10 -58.30 61.11 -28.44
CA LEU A 10 -56.98 61.66 -28.12
C LEU A 10 -55.90 61.44 -29.19
N TYR A 11 -56.28 60.91 -30.37
CA TYR A 11 -55.25 60.47 -31.37
C TYR A 11 -55.23 61.31 -32.65
N GLN A 12 -55.92 62.45 -32.77
CA GLN A 12 -55.99 63.21 -34.01
C GLN A 12 -55.36 64.60 -34.00
N GLN A 13 -54.56 64.94 -32.99
CA GLN A 13 -53.85 66.23 -33.02
C GLN A 13 -52.50 66.07 -33.71
N LYS A 14 -52.33 66.61 -34.93
CA LYS A 14 -51.08 66.62 -35.68
C LYS A 14 -49.87 67.04 -34.86
N PRO A 15 -49.92 68.02 -33.93
CA PRO A 15 -48.79 68.44 -33.11
C PRO A 15 -48.36 67.36 -32.09
N PHE A 16 -49.31 66.57 -31.53
CA PHE A 16 -49.00 65.49 -30.60
C PHE A 16 -48.21 64.33 -31.28
N ARG A 17 -48.57 64.01 -32.49
CA ARG A 17 -47.84 63.00 -33.32
C ARG A 17 -46.42 63.49 -33.68
N ILE A 18 -46.27 64.80 -34.02
CA ILE A 18 -44.96 65.41 -34.31
C ILE A 18 -44.11 65.41 -33.08
N MET A 19 -44.67 65.79 -31.90
CA MET A 19 -43.95 65.74 -30.63
C MET A 19 -43.61 64.33 -30.19
N ALA A 20 -44.45 63.31 -30.39
CA ALA A 20 -44.16 61.90 -30.11
C ALA A 20 -43.08 61.39 -31.05
N TRP A 21 -43.07 61.73 -32.34
CA TRP A 21 -41.96 61.33 -33.24
C TRP A 21 -40.68 62.09 -32.91
N ALA A 22 -40.69 63.33 -32.52
CA ALA A 22 -39.51 64.08 -32.11
C ALA A 22 -38.93 63.57 -30.83
N THR A 23 -39.72 63.21 -29.83
CA THR A 23 -39.25 62.54 -28.58
C THR A 23 -38.69 61.15 -28.85
N LEU A 24 -39.31 60.38 -29.71
CA LEU A 24 -38.81 59.07 -30.12
C LEU A 24 -37.47 59.20 -30.88
N ALA A 25 -37.33 60.15 -31.78
CA ALA A 25 -36.09 60.41 -32.53
C ALA A 25 -34.97 60.87 -31.56
N LEU A 26 -35.27 61.71 -30.61
CA LEU A 26 -34.34 62.17 -29.61
C LEU A 26 -33.93 61.05 -28.64
N LEU A 27 -34.83 60.14 -28.30
CA LEU A 27 -34.59 58.96 -27.50
C LEU A 27 -33.70 57.96 -28.28
N VAL A 28 -33.99 57.73 -29.53
CA VAL A 28 -33.15 56.88 -30.42
C VAL A 28 -31.77 57.48 -30.60
N LEU A 29 -31.68 58.80 -30.78
CA LEU A 29 -30.40 59.51 -30.87
C LEU A 29 -29.62 59.42 -29.53
N ALA A 30 -30.27 59.61 -28.40
CA ALA A 30 -29.67 59.45 -27.08
C ALA A 30 -29.15 58.02 -26.84
N VAL A 31 -29.98 57.01 -27.16
CA VAL A 31 -29.57 55.61 -27.09
C VAL A 31 -28.40 55.35 -28.01
N GLY A 32 -28.40 55.88 -29.24
CA GLY A 32 -27.27 55.75 -30.17
C GLY A 32 -25.99 56.38 -29.64
N ILE A 33 -26.07 57.54 -29.03
CA ILE A 33 -24.92 58.25 -28.39
C ILE A 33 -24.39 57.39 -27.21
N PHE A 34 -25.28 56.93 -26.30
CA PHE A 34 -24.88 56.14 -25.16
C PHE A 34 -24.29 54.78 -25.61
N GLU A 35 -24.84 54.17 -26.66
CA GLU A 35 -24.28 52.93 -27.22
C GLU A 35 -22.87 53.17 -27.78
N LEU A 36 -22.60 54.32 -28.43
CA LEU A 36 -21.24 54.66 -28.91
C LEU A 36 -20.31 54.99 -27.74
N MET A 37 -20.80 55.65 -26.69
CA MET A 37 -20.02 56.00 -25.49
C MET A 37 -19.78 54.75 -24.58
N GLY A 38 -20.62 53.71 -24.68
CA GLY A 38 -20.53 52.48 -23.86
C GLY A 38 -21.16 52.59 -22.48
N TRP A 39 -22.18 53.43 -22.31
CA TRP A 39 -23.00 53.58 -21.07
C TRP A 39 -22.17 53.75 -19.78
N PRO A 40 -21.14 54.62 -19.72
CA PRO A 40 -20.19 54.69 -18.58
C PRO A 40 -20.87 55.02 -17.24
N PHE A 41 -22.01 55.71 -17.25
CA PHE A 41 -22.73 56.03 -16.02
C PHE A 41 -23.39 54.83 -15.34
N LEU A 42 -23.43 53.66 -16.00
CA LEU A 42 -23.93 52.40 -15.40
C LEU A 42 -22.88 51.69 -14.56
N ALA A 43 -21.60 52.07 -14.63
CA ALA A 43 -20.52 51.40 -13.87
C ALA A 43 -20.78 51.42 -12.36
N LYS A 44 -20.98 52.61 -11.76
CA LYS A 44 -21.21 52.75 -10.32
C LYS A 44 -22.51 52.09 -9.82
N PRO A 45 -23.69 52.21 -10.49
CA PRO A 45 -24.86 51.45 -10.13
C PRO A 45 -24.65 49.93 -10.20
N ALA A 46 -23.89 49.44 -11.18
CA ALA A 46 -23.56 48.03 -11.30
C ALA A 46 -22.61 47.54 -10.17
N GLU A 47 -21.59 48.33 -9.82
CA GLU A 47 -20.73 48.06 -8.66
C GLU A 47 -21.56 47.94 -7.37
N GLN A 48 -22.41 48.94 -7.10
CA GLN A 48 -23.22 48.92 -5.88
C GLN A 48 -24.20 47.77 -5.81
N TRP A 49 -24.81 47.42 -6.95
CA TRP A 49 -25.74 46.29 -7.01
C TRP A 49 -25.00 44.94 -6.80
N LEU A 50 -23.85 44.75 -7.45
CA LEU A 50 -23.04 43.57 -7.30
C LEU A 50 -22.48 43.43 -5.88
N SER A 51 -21.95 44.53 -5.32
CA SER A 51 -21.40 44.53 -3.96
C SER A 51 -22.48 44.21 -2.91
N LYS A 52 -23.69 44.72 -3.09
CA LYS A 52 -24.83 44.40 -2.22
C LYS A 52 -25.29 42.94 -2.36
N THR A 53 -25.29 42.42 -3.59
CA THR A 53 -25.76 41.04 -3.88
C THR A 53 -24.78 40.00 -3.39
N LEU A 54 -23.48 40.26 -3.52
CA LEU A 54 -22.41 39.32 -3.15
C LEU A 54 -21.87 39.55 -1.74
N GLU A 55 -22.35 40.60 -1.05
CA GLU A 55 -21.85 41.02 0.28
C GLU A 55 -20.32 41.20 0.32
N ARG A 56 -19.75 41.65 -0.80
CA ARG A 56 -18.34 41.95 -1.01
C ARG A 56 -18.20 43.24 -1.76
N ASP A 57 -17.13 43.99 -1.47
CA ASP A 57 -16.84 45.18 -2.27
C ASP A 57 -16.35 44.74 -3.65
N ILE A 58 -16.96 45.31 -4.69
CA ILE A 58 -16.67 45.01 -6.08
C ILE A 58 -16.36 46.30 -6.80
N GLN A 59 -15.22 46.30 -7.50
CA GLN A 59 -14.77 47.43 -8.30
C GLN A 59 -14.73 47.01 -9.77
N LEU A 60 -15.43 47.76 -10.62
CA LEU A 60 -15.44 47.59 -12.07
C LEU A 60 -14.54 48.60 -12.80
N THR A 61 -14.03 49.60 -12.05
CA THR A 61 -13.15 50.65 -12.54
C THR A 61 -12.11 50.99 -11.48
N LYS A 62 -10.88 51.36 -11.92
CA LYS A 62 -9.90 51.88 -10.97
C LYS A 62 -10.23 53.28 -10.51
N PRO A 63 -10.17 53.58 -9.20
CA PRO A 63 -10.53 54.89 -8.67
C PRO A 63 -9.72 56.08 -9.22
N ASP A 64 -8.44 55.82 -9.61
CA ASP A 64 -7.48 56.83 -10.00
C ASP A 64 -7.28 56.98 -11.54
N GLU A 65 -8.03 56.21 -12.34
CA GLU A 65 -7.94 56.33 -13.80
C GLU A 65 -8.88 57.42 -14.33
N SER A 66 -8.30 58.40 -15.04
CA SER A 66 -9.03 59.50 -15.69
C SER A 66 -9.94 59.06 -16.85
N ASP A 67 -9.78 57.79 -17.31
CA ASP A 67 -10.61 57.19 -18.36
C ASP A 67 -11.07 55.78 -17.90
N PRO A 68 -12.19 55.71 -17.14
CA PRO A 68 -12.78 54.42 -16.76
C PRO A 68 -13.29 53.73 -18.01
N ARG A 69 -12.54 52.74 -18.54
CA ARG A 69 -12.95 51.98 -19.73
C ARG A 69 -14.00 50.94 -19.39
N PHE A 70 -15.08 51.37 -18.74
CA PHE A 70 -16.32 50.61 -18.66
C PHE A 70 -17.08 50.83 -19.97
N LYS A 71 -17.22 49.79 -20.78
CA LYS A 71 -17.99 49.83 -22.02
C LYS A 71 -19.02 48.72 -22.05
N LEU A 72 -20.27 49.10 -21.96
CA LEU A 72 -21.42 48.24 -22.15
C LEU A 72 -21.99 48.49 -23.54
N ARG A 73 -22.16 47.46 -24.34
CA ARG A 73 -22.86 47.52 -25.62
C ARG A 73 -24.06 46.59 -25.57
N LEU A 74 -25.20 47.11 -26.01
CA LEU A 74 -26.50 46.41 -25.97
C LEU A 74 -26.98 46.02 -27.36
N ILE A 75 -26.58 46.72 -28.42
CA ILE A 75 -27.04 46.42 -29.79
C ILE A 75 -26.32 45.16 -30.31
N GLY A 76 -27.11 44.12 -30.69
CA GLY A 76 -26.60 42.84 -31.21
C GLY A 76 -26.19 41.81 -30.13
N GLY A 77 -26.52 42.09 -28.87
CA GLY A 77 -26.20 41.29 -27.68
C GLY A 77 -25.51 42.12 -26.61
N ILE A 78 -25.50 41.63 -25.40
CA ILE A 78 -24.82 42.31 -24.28
C ILE A 78 -23.33 42.03 -24.35
N ARG A 79 -22.53 43.05 -24.48
CA ARG A 79 -21.07 42.99 -24.42
C ARG A 79 -20.55 43.97 -23.40
N LEU A 80 -19.99 43.46 -22.31
CA LEU A 80 -19.34 44.25 -21.27
C LEU A 80 -17.82 44.13 -21.44
N SER A 81 -17.14 45.29 -21.50
CA SER A 81 -15.67 45.34 -21.52
C SER A 81 -15.18 46.23 -20.39
N LEU A 82 -14.30 45.71 -19.56
CA LEU A 82 -13.76 46.34 -18.35
C LEU A 82 -12.24 46.32 -18.42
N ASN A 83 -11.57 47.42 -18.05
CA ASN A 83 -10.12 47.41 -17.86
C ASN A 83 -9.74 46.72 -16.53
N HIS A 84 -10.60 46.86 -15.54
CA HIS A 84 -10.37 46.37 -14.19
C HIS A 84 -11.65 45.75 -13.64
N PHE A 85 -11.48 44.61 -13.01
CA PHE A 85 -12.50 43.94 -12.24
C PHE A 85 -11.84 43.42 -10.97
N GLU A 86 -12.38 43.79 -9.81
CA GLU A 86 -11.84 43.33 -8.53
C GLU A 86 -12.98 42.95 -7.59
N VAL A 87 -12.78 41.88 -6.86
CA VAL A 87 -13.65 41.43 -5.74
C VAL A 87 -12.77 41.36 -4.51
N ASP A 88 -13.11 42.15 -3.52
CA ASP A 88 -12.38 42.20 -2.26
C ASP A 88 -12.42 40.84 -1.53
N ALA A 89 -11.37 40.55 -0.81
CA ALA A 89 -11.33 39.39 0.07
C ALA A 89 -12.21 39.65 1.32
N PRO A 90 -12.65 38.58 2.01
CA PRO A 90 -13.34 38.75 3.30
C PRO A 90 -12.43 39.39 4.34
N ALA A 91 -13.03 40.15 5.29
CA ALA A 91 -12.30 40.89 6.32
C ALA A 91 -11.33 40.02 7.18
N TRP A 92 -11.52 38.72 7.19
CA TRP A 92 -10.65 37.78 7.91
C TRP A 92 -9.47 37.28 7.05
N SER A 93 -9.48 37.49 5.74
CA SER A 93 -8.41 37.09 4.83
C SER A 93 -7.18 37.98 5.01
N GLN A 94 -6.01 37.41 4.78
CA GLN A 94 -4.75 38.16 4.75
C GLN A 94 -4.54 38.88 3.41
N SER A 95 -5.27 38.49 2.38
CA SER A 95 -5.17 39.07 1.04
C SER A 95 -6.12 40.27 0.88
N PRO A 96 -5.72 41.35 0.20
CA PRO A 96 -6.58 42.51 0.00
C PRO A 96 -7.75 42.24 -0.96
N PHE A 97 -7.57 41.35 -1.92
CA PHE A 97 -8.59 40.96 -2.89
C PHE A 97 -8.67 39.42 -3.01
N MET A 98 -9.83 38.92 -3.36
CA MET A 98 -10.05 37.51 -3.69
C MET A 98 -9.81 37.24 -5.17
N VAL A 99 -10.35 38.08 -6.05
CA VAL A 99 -10.18 37.98 -7.50
C VAL A 99 -9.92 39.36 -8.09
N ARG A 100 -8.92 39.47 -8.91
CA ARG A 100 -8.62 40.66 -9.71
C ARG A 100 -8.35 40.26 -11.16
N ALA A 101 -9.02 40.93 -12.09
CA ALA A 101 -8.84 40.66 -13.51
C ALA A 101 -8.66 41.95 -14.31
N GLU A 102 -7.88 41.89 -15.37
CA GLU A 102 -7.61 43.02 -16.24
C GLU A 102 -8.05 42.72 -17.67
N ASN A 103 -8.53 43.79 -18.36
CA ASN A 103 -9.06 43.73 -19.72
C ASN A 103 -10.11 42.61 -19.91
N VAL A 104 -11.08 42.59 -19.03
CA VAL A 104 -12.17 41.61 -19.03
C VAL A 104 -13.19 41.94 -20.09
N SER A 105 -13.58 40.96 -20.89
CA SER A 105 -14.68 41.07 -21.84
C SER A 105 -15.66 39.91 -21.65
N VAL A 106 -16.92 40.27 -21.40
CA VAL A 106 -18.04 39.34 -21.20
C VAL A 106 -19.08 39.53 -22.31
N GLY A 107 -19.42 38.49 -23.02
CA GLY A 107 -20.43 38.47 -24.04
C GLY A 107 -21.63 37.59 -23.66
N LEU A 108 -22.87 38.15 -23.75
CA LEU A 108 -24.11 37.43 -23.49
C LEU A 108 -25.09 37.63 -24.67
N ARG A 109 -25.90 36.59 -24.94
CA ARG A 109 -26.99 36.69 -25.91
C ARG A 109 -28.32 36.96 -25.17
N TYR A 110 -29.17 37.80 -25.71
CA TYR A 110 -30.49 38.03 -25.14
C TYR A 110 -31.32 36.76 -25.03
N VAL A 111 -31.24 35.88 -26.05
CA VAL A 111 -31.97 34.61 -26.02
C VAL A 111 -31.54 33.72 -24.86
N ASP A 112 -30.22 33.67 -24.56
CA ASP A 112 -29.69 32.88 -23.45
C ASP A 112 -30.14 33.45 -22.08
N LEU A 113 -30.17 34.78 -21.94
CA LEU A 113 -30.69 35.44 -20.75
C LEU A 113 -32.19 35.23 -20.56
N ILE A 114 -32.99 35.37 -21.63
CA ILE A 114 -34.45 35.15 -21.58
C ILE A 114 -34.74 33.70 -21.20
N LYS A 115 -34.00 32.77 -21.79
CA LYS A 115 -34.11 31.33 -21.47
C LYS A 115 -33.78 31.05 -20.00
N TRP A 116 -32.69 31.63 -19.50
CA TRP A 116 -32.27 31.49 -18.11
C TRP A 116 -33.31 32.07 -17.15
N ALA A 117 -33.83 33.29 -17.42
CA ALA A 117 -34.80 33.96 -16.58
C ALA A 117 -36.17 33.24 -16.54
N ASN A 118 -36.56 32.55 -17.63
CA ASN A 118 -37.84 31.85 -17.73
C ASN A 118 -37.78 30.34 -17.39
N THR A 119 -36.58 29.78 -17.11
CA THR A 119 -36.43 28.37 -16.81
C THR A 119 -35.70 28.21 -15.46
N PRO A 120 -36.45 28.04 -14.34
CA PRO A 120 -35.83 27.85 -13.04
C PRO A 120 -34.85 26.68 -13.03
N GLY A 121 -33.68 26.87 -12.47
CA GLY A 121 -32.63 25.83 -12.41
C GLY A 121 -31.84 25.62 -13.70
N SER A 122 -32.04 26.47 -14.73
CA SER A 122 -31.19 26.43 -15.94
C SER A 122 -29.85 27.15 -15.70
N ALA A 123 -28.77 26.64 -16.30
CA ALA A 123 -27.46 27.31 -16.30
C ALA A 123 -27.49 28.57 -17.18
N LEU A 124 -26.86 29.65 -16.69
CA LEU A 124 -26.65 30.85 -17.52
C LEU A 124 -25.61 30.56 -18.58
N ARG A 125 -25.96 30.75 -19.87
CA ARG A 125 -25.03 30.59 -20.98
C ARG A 125 -24.29 31.88 -21.28
N ILE A 126 -22.99 31.95 -21.02
CA ILE A 126 -22.09 33.05 -21.33
C ILE A 126 -21.45 32.78 -22.68
N LYS A 127 -21.70 33.65 -23.67
CA LYS A 127 -21.16 33.46 -25.04
C LYS A 127 -19.64 33.48 -25.05
N SER A 128 -19.03 34.44 -24.30
CA SER A 128 -17.58 34.55 -24.20
C SER A 128 -17.18 35.23 -22.88
N LEU A 129 -16.11 34.76 -22.28
CA LEU A 129 -15.41 35.41 -21.18
C LEU A 129 -13.93 35.42 -21.50
N THR A 130 -13.33 36.59 -21.60
CA THR A 130 -11.90 36.74 -21.87
C THR A 130 -11.27 37.70 -20.89
N ALA A 131 -10.03 37.44 -20.46
CA ALA A 131 -9.23 38.32 -19.62
C ALA A 131 -7.75 38.26 -20.04
N THR A 132 -7.05 39.39 -19.96
CA THR A 132 -5.59 39.40 -20.19
C THR A 132 -4.85 38.90 -18.97
N LEU A 133 -5.23 39.35 -17.78
CA LEU A 133 -4.67 38.94 -16.50
C LEU A 133 -5.78 38.51 -15.54
N LEU A 134 -5.54 37.42 -14.82
CA LEU A 134 -6.40 36.98 -13.74
C LEU A 134 -5.54 36.66 -12.52
N ASN A 135 -5.75 37.35 -11.42
CA ASN A 135 -5.13 37.04 -10.13
C ASN A 135 -6.22 36.59 -9.15
N GLY A 136 -5.99 35.46 -8.51
CA GLY A 136 -6.92 34.89 -7.53
C GLY A 136 -6.20 34.54 -6.22
N ASN A 137 -6.80 34.91 -5.07
CA ASN A 137 -6.33 34.53 -3.75
C ASN A 137 -7.46 33.77 -3.04
N PHE A 138 -7.31 32.49 -2.91
CA PHE A 138 -8.30 31.60 -2.32
C PHE A 138 -7.77 31.03 -1.01
N GLU A 139 -8.52 31.23 0.08
CA GLU A 139 -8.13 30.81 1.41
C GLU A 139 -9.25 30.01 2.08
N ARG A 140 -8.92 28.92 2.75
CA ARG A 140 -9.83 28.15 3.62
C ARG A 140 -9.18 27.97 4.99
N LEU A 141 -9.88 28.42 6.04
CA LEU A 141 -9.43 28.34 7.43
C LEU A 141 -9.82 27.00 8.07
N LYS A 142 -9.20 26.67 9.20
CA LYS A 142 -9.47 25.45 10.00
C LYS A 142 -10.92 25.33 10.46
N ASP A 143 -11.60 26.45 10.67
CA ASP A 143 -13.01 26.50 11.07
C ASP A 143 -13.99 26.26 9.91
N GLY A 144 -13.48 26.02 8.68
CA GLY A 144 -14.25 25.72 7.48
C GLY A 144 -14.69 26.94 6.67
N ARG A 145 -14.46 28.17 7.15
CA ARG A 145 -14.73 29.38 6.36
C ARG A 145 -13.82 29.44 5.15
N ALA A 146 -14.38 29.71 3.97
CA ALA A 146 -13.64 29.86 2.73
C ALA A 146 -13.89 31.22 2.09
N SER A 147 -12.84 31.82 1.49
CA SER A 147 -12.90 33.15 0.88
C SER A 147 -13.94 33.26 -0.26
N TRP A 148 -14.22 32.14 -0.92
CA TRP A 148 -15.19 32.04 -2.03
C TRP A 148 -16.65 31.77 -1.57
N GLN A 149 -16.91 31.71 -0.27
CA GLN A 149 -18.27 31.62 0.24
C GLN A 149 -18.88 33.02 0.31
N PHE A 150 -19.92 33.24 -0.50
CA PHE A 150 -20.72 34.46 -0.53
C PHE A 150 -22.02 34.23 0.24
N ALA A 151 -22.51 35.21 0.98
CA ALA A 151 -23.76 35.24 1.73
C ALA A 151 -24.14 34.02 2.59
N LYS A 152 -24.55 34.27 3.84
CA LYS A 152 -24.97 33.26 4.84
C LYS A 152 -26.36 32.66 4.64
N ASN A 153 -27.20 33.22 3.75
CA ASN A 153 -28.62 32.93 3.69
C ASN A 153 -29.11 32.62 2.28
N GLU A 154 -28.62 31.51 1.69
CA GLU A 154 -29.44 30.87 0.66
C GLU A 154 -30.30 29.78 1.33
N PRO A 155 -31.63 29.75 1.06
CA PRO A 155 -32.45 28.61 1.41
C PRO A 155 -31.90 27.40 0.67
N ASP A 156 -32.00 26.22 1.28
CA ASP A 156 -31.48 24.91 0.88
C ASP A 156 -32.04 24.41 -0.49
N THR A 157 -31.92 25.25 -1.52
CA THR A 157 -32.30 24.98 -2.90
C THR A 157 -31.09 24.52 -3.70
N GLY A 158 -30.33 23.53 -3.23
CA GLY A 158 -29.21 22.92 -3.95
C GLY A 158 -28.22 23.91 -4.62
N PRO A 159 -26.99 23.53 -4.94
CA PRO A 159 -26.04 24.44 -5.58
C PRO A 159 -26.61 24.90 -6.94
N ALA A 160 -26.62 26.20 -7.18
CA ALA A 160 -27.01 26.79 -8.46
C ALA A 160 -26.16 26.13 -9.59
N PRO A 161 -26.76 25.83 -10.74
CA PRO A 161 -26.03 25.23 -11.85
C PRO A 161 -24.90 26.16 -12.30
N ALA A 162 -23.70 25.61 -12.49
CA ALA A 162 -22.56 26.37 -12.98
C ALA A 162 -22.87 26.99 -14.37
N PRO A 163 -22.42 28.21 -14.67
CA PRO A 163 -22.62 28.83 -15.96
C PRO A 163 -21.94 28.03 -17.08
N GLU A 164 -22.59 28.00 -18.25
CA GLU A 164 -22.01 27.43 -19.48
C GLU A 164 -21.27 28.52 -20.26
N PHE A 165 -20.03 28.22 -20.70
CA PHE A 165 -19.25 29.15 -21.51
C PHE A 165 -19.15 28.67 -22.94
N GLY A 166 -19.30 29.58 -23.93
CA GLY A 166 -19.04 29.31 -25.33
C GLY A 166 -17.57 29.51 -25.71
N LEU A 167 -16.92 30.52 -25.11
CA LEU A 167 -15.49 30.80 -25.23
C LEU A 167 -14.98 31.23 -23.86
N LEU A 168 -13.83 30.66 -23.45
CA LEU A 168 -13.13 31.06 -22.23
C LEU A 168 -11.64 31.23 -22.54
N ALA A 169 -11.09 32.44 -22.34
CA ALA A 169 -9.69 32.70 -22.58
C ALA A 169 -9.08 33.59 -21.47
N ILE A 170 -7.98 33.16 -20.92
CA ILE A 170 -7.18 33.89 -19.93
C ILE A 170 -5.72 33.82 -20.41
N GLN A 171 -5.16 34.96 -20.80
CA GLN A 171 -3.80 34.94 -21.33
C GLN A 171 -2.77 34.60 -20.25
N LYS A 172 -2.95 35.18 -19.05
CA LYS A 172 -2.08 34.91 -17.89
C LYS A 172 -2.90 34.92 -16.62
N GLY A 173 -2.90 33.78 -15.90
CA GLY A 173 -3.50 33.66 -14.57
C GLY A 173 -2.44 33.43 -13.50
N GLN A 174 -2.65 33.99 -12.32
CA GLN A 174 -1.89 33.72 -11.10
C GLN A 174 -2.89 33.43 -9.98
N ILE A 175 -2.80 32.26 -9.37
CA ILE A 175 -3.71 31.83 -8.32
C ILE A 175 -2.88 31.36 -7.12
N THR A 176 -3.13 32.01 -5.98
CA THR A 176 -2.66 31.54 -4.68
C THR A 176 -3.81 30.78 -4.01
N TYR A 177 -3.57 29.56 -3.58
CA TYR A 177 -4.55 28.73 -2.87
C TYR A 177 -3.97 28.24 -1.55
N ARG A 178 -4.60 28.61 -0.45
CA ARG A 178 -4.21 28.21 0.91
C ARG A 178 -5.35 27.48 1.59
N ASP A 179 -5.06 26.31 2.10
CA ASP A 179 -6.03 25.40 2.73
C ASP A 179 -5.47 24.87 4.04
N GLU A 180 -5.83 25.52 5.15
CA GLU A 180 -5.32 25.11 6.47
C GLU A 180 -5.77 23.70 6.90
N PRO A 181 -7.02 23.24 6.66
CA PRO A 181 -7.42 21.87 6.92
C PRO A 181 -6.60 20.81 6.21
N LEU A 182 -6.16 21.09 4.99
CA LEU A 182 -5.35 20.17 4.19
C LEU A 182 -3.83 20.35 4.38
N ASP A 183 -3.42 21.41 5.11
CA ASP A 183 -2.03 21.86 5.17
C ASP A 183 -1.43 22.00 3.75
N LEU A 184 -2.17 22.74 2.90
CA LEU A 184 -1.85 22.96 1.49
C LEU A 184 -1.64 24.45 1.22
N ASP A 185 -0.51 24.80 0.62
CA ASP A 185 -0.16 26.15 0.13
C ASP A 185 0.33 26.02 -1.30
N LEU A 186 -0.34 26.67 -2.26
CA LEU A 186 -0.05 26.58 -3.68
C LEU A 186 -0.03 27.97 -4.32
N ASP A 187 1.02 28.21 -5.11
CA ASP A 187 1.10 29.31 -6.06
C ASP A 187 1.08 28.76 -7.49
N ALA A 188 -0.01 29.01 -8.20
CA ALA A 188 -0.24 28.51 -9.55
C ALA A 188 -0.17 29.63 -10.59
N THR A 189 0.44 29.32 -11.71
CA THR A 189 0.34 30.11 -12.94
C THR A 189 -0.45 29.32 -13.97
N LEU A 190 -1.33 29.98 -14.68
CA LEU A 190 -2.12 29.34 -15.73
C LEU A 190 -2.24 30.21 -16.97
N SER A 191 -2.39 29.56 -18.12
CA SER A 191 -2.88 30.17 -19.35
C SER A 191 -3.97 29.29 -19.94
N LEU A 192 -5.00 29.93 -20.46
CA LEU A 192 -6.16 29.27 -21.05
C LEU A 192 -6.54 29.98 -22.35
N GLN A 193 -6.49 29.27 -23.45
CA GLN A 193 -6.86 29.77 -24.78
C GLN A 193 -7.70 28.70 -25.48
N GLU A 194 -8.97 28.69 -25.24
CA GLU A 194 -9.86 27.71 -25.84
C GLU A 194 -10.37 28.16 -27.18
N GLY A 195 -10.26 27.35 -28.22
CA GLY A 195 -10.72 27.61 -29.58
C GLY A 195 -9.67 27.42 -30.67
N GLU A 196 -8.39 27.20 -30.35
CA GLU A 196 -7.37 26.81 -31.33
C GLU A 196 -7.26 25.29 -31.44
N ILE A 197 -7.53 24.78 -32.63
CA ILE A 197 -7.47 23.33 -32.89
C ILE A 197 -6.00 22.88 -32.84
N GLY A 198 -5.67 22.00 -31.88
CA GLY A 198 -4.38 21.31 -31.81
C GLY A 198 -3.31 21.90 -30.90
N ALA A 199 -3.60 22.98 -30.17
CA ALA A 199 -2.73 23.52 -29.11
C ALA A 199 -3.23 23.10 -27.72
N ASP A 200 -2.29 23.08 -26.73
CA ASP A 200 -2.67 22.94 -25.32
C ASP A 200 -3.50 24.17 -24.91
N ALA A 201 -4.82 23.97 -24.79
CA ALA A 201 -5.73 25.06 -24.47
C ALA A 201 -5.62 25.51 -23.01
N LEU A 202 -5.25 24.60 -22.09
CA LEU A 202 -4.97 24.91 -20.68
C LEU A 202 -3.56 24.43 -20.34
N THR A 203 -2.77 25.32 -19.76
CA THR A 203 -1.51 24.99 -19.09
C THR A 203 -1.56 25.54 -17.67
N VAL A 204 -1.29 24.71 -16.68
CA VAL A 204 -1.18 25.09 -15.26
C VAL A 204 0.16 24.61 -14.73
N MET A 205 0.87 25.49 -14.05
CA MET A 205 2.06 25.19 -13.26
C MET A 205 1.82 25.69 -11.85
N ALA A 206 1.86 24.79 -10.86
CA ALA A 206 1.68 25.15 -9.47
C ALA A 206 2.84 24.64 -8.62
N LEU A 207 3.35 25.51 -7.77
CA LEU A 207 4.44 25.23 -6.85
C LEU A 207 3.95 25.53 -5.43
N GLY A 208 4.38 24.72 -4.45
CA GLY A 208 4.01 24.96 -3.08
C GLY A 208 4.37 23.84 -2.13
N SER A 209 3.51 23.62 -1.13
CA SER A 209 3.68 22.55 -0.15
C SER A 209 2.34 21.90 0.20
N TYR A 210 2.39 20.60 0.48
CA TYR A 210 1.29 19.81 1.01
C TYR A 210 1.81 18.97 2.19
N GLN A 211 1.21 19.14 3.35
CA GLN A 211 1.62 18.49 4.59
C GLN A 211 3.14 18.63 4.85
N GLY A 212 3.66 19.86 4.68
CA GLY A 212 5.08 20.18 4.86
C GLY A 212 6.02 19.62 3.79
N LYS A 213 5.51 18.92 2.76
CA LYS A 213 6.33 18.38 1.65
C LYS A 213 6.21 19.29 0.43
N LYS A 214 7.33 19.53 -0.26
CA LYS A 214 7.35 20.31 -1.50
C LYS A 214 6.46 19.67 -2.55
N LEU A 215 5.58 20.46 -3.15
CA LEU A 215 4.64 20.07 -4.20
C LEU A 215 4.89 20.86 -5.47
N ASP A 216 4.97 20.15 -6.60
CA ASP A 216 5.09 20.71 -7.95
C ASP A 216 4.04 19.99 -8.82
N ILE A 217 3.18 20.76 -9.47
CA ILE A 217 2.10 20.26 -10.35
C ILE A 217 2.24 20.93 -11.70
N GLN A 218 2.22 20.12 -12.75
CA GLN A 218 2.15 20.60 -14.13
C GLN A 218 0.97 19.86 -14.80
N LEU A 219 0.00 20.65 -15.25
CA LEU A 219 -1.21 20.15 -15.93
C LEU A 219 -1.30 20.80 -17.32
N LYS A 220 -1.56 19.98 -18.32
CA LYS A 220 -1.90 20.42 -19.68
C LYS A 220 -3.17 19.72 -20.13
N SER A 221 -4.04 20.45 -20.81
CA SER A 221 -5.20 19.86 -21.47
C SER A 221 -5.57 20.59 -22.75
N THR A 222 -6.33 19.93 -23.63
CA THR A 222 -6.80 20.52 -24.90
C THR A 222 -8.01 21.41 -24.74
N GLY A 223 -8.52 21.62 -23.53
CA GLY A 223 -9.65 22.49 -23.21
C GLY A 223 -10.09 22.38 -21.76
N VAL A 224 -11.07 23.20 -21.38
CA VAL A 224 -11.74 23.14 -20.07
C VAL A 224 -13.26 23.23 -20.19
N LEU A 225 -13.80 23.70 -21.32
CA LEU A 225 -15.24 23.94 -21.47
C LEU A 225 -16.10 22.70 -21.22
N PRO A 226 -15.74 21.49 -21.67
CA PRO A 226 -16.50 20.28 -21.34
C PRO A 226 -16.58 20.04 -19.83
N TRP A 227 -15.54 20.37 -19.07
CA TRP A 227 -15.51 20.22 -17.62
C TRP A 227 -16.40 21.27 -16.92
N VAL A 228 -16.23 22.54 -17.31
CA VAL A 228 -17.02 23.65 -16.74
C VAL A 228 -18.50 23.47 -17.03
N ALA A 229 -18.84 23.01 -18.25
CA ALA A 229 -20.22 22.77 -18.66
C ALA A 229 -20.80 21.44 -18.15
N LYS A 230 -20.07 20.66 -17.38
CA LYS A 230 -20.46 19.33 -16.88
C LYS A 230 -21.00 18.40 -17.97
N GLN A 231 -20.45 18.49 -19.18
CA GLN A 231 -20.93 17.74 -20.36
C GLN A 231 -20.55 16.26 -20.32
N GLY A 232 -19.71 15.83 -19.36
CA GLY A 232 -19.22 14.46 -19.24
C GLY A 232 -18.38 13.99 -20.45
N LYS A 233 -17.90 14.90 -21.28
CA LYS A 233 -17.04 14.57 -22.42
C LYS A 233 -15.59 14.49 -21.99
N PRO A 234 -14.93 13.35 -22.19
CA PRO A 234 -13.52 13.23 -21.84
C PRO A 234 -12.66 14.09 -22.76
N ILE A 235 -11.71 14.81 -22.18
CA ILE A 235 -10.68 15.59 -22.90
C ILE A 235 -9.29 15.10 -22.53
N PRO A 236 -8.33 15.16 -23.48
CA PRO A 236 -6.95 14.78 -23.23
C PRO A 236 -6.30 15.63 -22.14
N VAL A 237 -5.58 14.95 -21.25
CA VAL A 237 -4.90 15.53 -20.10
C VAL A 237 -3.51 14.92 -19.95
N GLU A 238 -2.53 15.77 -19.70
CA GLU A 238 -1.21 15.38 -19.21
C GLU A 238 -0.98 16.02 -17.84
N LEU A 239 -0.72 15.21 -16.82
CA LEU A 239 -0.52 15.63 -15.45
C LEU A 239 0.79 15.07 -14.91
N ASN A 240 1.67 15.96 -14.44
CA ASN A 240 2.89 15.60 -13.73
C ASN A 240 2.81 16.19 -12.33
N VAL A 241 2.95 15.36 -11.31
CA VAL A 241 2.96 15.78 -9.91
C VAL A 241 4.20 15.25 -9.23
N SER A 242 4.90 16.13 -8.52
CA SER A 242 5.99 15.76 -7.63
C SER A 242 5.65 16.20 -6.21
N LEU A 243 5.62 15.27 -5.26
CA LEU A 243 5.37 15.52 -3.84
C LEU A 243 6.50 14.93 -3.00
N GLY A 244 7.39 15.78 -2.50
CA GLY A 244 8.59 15.34 -1.82
C GLY A 244 9.45 14.44 -2.71
N ARG A 245 9.48 13.13 -2.42
CA ARG A 245 10.20 12.12 -3.21
C ARG A 245 9.27 11.26 -4.09
N ALA A 246 7.98 11.47 -4.02
CA ALA A 246 7.02 10.79 -4.87
C ALA A 246 6.79 11.57 -6.16
N ARG A 247 6.64 10.86 -7.27
CA ARG A 247 6.31 11.40 -8.58
C ARG A 247 5.17 10.61 -9.19
N LEU A 248 4.22 11.32 -9.79
CA LEU A 248 3.14 10.80 -10.61
C LEU A 248 3.20 11.46 -11.98
N ASP A 249 3.26 10.67 -13.01
CA ASP A 249 3.08 11.08 -14.40
C ASP A 249 1.82 10.39 -14.92
N PHE A 250 0.87 11.16 -15.44
CA PHE A 250 -0.38 10.66 -16.02
C PHE A 250 -0.62 11.28 -17.38
N LYS A 251 -1.00 10.45 -18.34
CA LYS A 251 -1.39 10.86 -19.68
C LYS A 251 -2.63 10.10 -20.12
N GLY A 252 -3.71 10.81 -20.37
CA GLY A 252 -4.98 10.16 -20.66
C GLY A 252 -6.10 11.13 -20.95
N ASN A 253 -7.32 10.74 -20.59
CA ASN A 253 -8.52 11.53 -20.77
C ASN A 253 -9.24 11.69 -19.43
N ALA A 254 -9.79 12.87 -19.18
CA ALA A 254 -10.63 13.15 -18.03
C ALA A 254 -11.94 13.82 -18.48
N ALA A 255 -13.08 13.34 -17.96
CA ALA A 255 -14.38 13.94 -18.25
C ALA A 255 -14.78 15.00 -17.22
N ASP A 256 -14.08 15.06 -16.09
CA ASP A 256 -14.30 15.97 -14.99
C ASP A 256 -12.94 16.34 -14.36
N ALA A 257 -12.60 17.64 -14.36
CA ALA A 257 -11.33 18.11 -13.82
C ALA A 257 -11.33 18.25 -12.30
N LEU A 258 -12.47 18.59 -11.71
CA LEU A 258 -12.57 18.91 -10.29
C LEU A 258 -12.97 17.70 -9.44
N GLY A 259 -13.77 16.78 -9.98
CA GLY A 259 -14.23 15.58 -9.29
C GLY A 259 -13.38 14.34 -9.57
N MET A 260 -12.55 14.35 -10.63
CA MET A 260 -11.78 13.19 -11.14
C MET A 260 -12.62 11.91 -11.21
N GLN A 261 -13.93 12.04 -11.45
CA GLN A 261 -14.87 10.92 -11.40
C GLN A 261 -14.77 9.99 -12.61
N GLN A 262 -14.30 10.52 -13.74
CA GLN A 262 -14.06 9.72 -14.94
C GLN A 262 -12.67 10.04 -15.49
N LEU A 263 -11.78 9.08 -15.35
CA LEU A 263 -10.39 9.19 -15.73
C LEU A 263 -9.96 7.90 -16.45
N SER A 264 -9.24 8.01 -17.57
CA SER A 264 -8.67 6.85 -18.25
C SER A 264 -7.36 7.22 -18.90
N GLY A 265 -6.33 6.40 -18.74
CA GLY A 265 -5.03 6.68 -19.33
C GLY A 265 -3.89 5.88 -18.76
N GLN A 266 -2.69 6.23 -19.19
CA GLN A 266 -1.44 5.67 -18.72
C GLN A 266 -0.94 6.44 -17.51
N PHE A 267 -0.34 5.72 -16.58
CA PHE A 267 0.29 6.31 -15.41
C PHE A 267 1.69 5.73 -15.17
N ALA A 268 2.54 6.54 -14.59
CA ALA A 268 3.78 6.09 -13.97
C ALA A 268 3.90 6.75 -12.59
N VAL A 269 4.09 5.93 -11.55
CA VAL A 269 4.26 6.39 -10.18
C VAL A 269 5.57 5.86 -9.64
N SER A 270 6.32 6.70 -8.96
CA SER A 270 7.54 6.32 -8.27
C SER A 270 7.67 7.04 -6.93
N GLY A 271 8.39 6.44 -6.00
CA GLY A 271 8.57 7.05 -4.68
C GLY A 271 9.53 6.27 -3.80
N SER A 272 9.76 6.81 -2.59
CA SER A 272 10.63 6.19 -1.60
C SER A 272 9.99 4.99 -0.90
N SER A 273 8.65 4.91 -0.87
CA SER A 273 7.87 3.75 -0.40
C SER A 273 6.43 3.85 -0.89
N LEU A 274 5.73 2.72 -0.98
CA LEU A 274 4.30 2.68 -1.30
C LEU A 274 3.47 3.40 -0.23
N ALA A 275 3.81 3.25 1.06
CA ALA A 275 3.12 3.95 2.14
C ALA A 275 3.16 5.48 1.98
N ALA A 276 4.33 6.03 1.60
CA ALA A 276 4.47 7.48 1.39
C ALA A 276 3.64 7.99 0.20
N ALA A 277 3.48 7.17 -0.85
CA ALA A 277 2.61 7.49 -1.99
C ALA A 277 1.14 7.32 -1.63
N GLY A 278 0.78 6.27 -0.88
CA GLY A 278 -0.58 6.00 -0.43
C GLY A 278 -1.15 7.12 0.44
N GLN A 279 -0.36 7.66 1.36
CA GLN A 279 -0.77 8.81 2.19
C GLN A 279 -1.23 10.00 1.35
N ALA A 280 -0.50 10.30 0.26
CA ALA A 280 -0.86 11.39 -0.64
C ALA A 280 -2.19 11.16 -1.37
N LEU A 281 -2.55 9.90 -1.57
CA LEU A 281 -3.78 9.48 -2.27
C LEU A 281 -4.93 9.14 -1.32
N GLY A 282 -4.71 9.21 0.01
CA GLY A 282 -5.69 8.79 1.02
C GLY A 282 -5.91 7.27 1.06
N VAL A 283 -4.94 6.48 0.58
CA VAL A 283 -4.99 5.01 0.54
C VAL A 283 -3.90 4.45 1.44
N THR A 284 -4.24 3.47 2.26
CA THR A 284 -3.26 2.77 3.09
C THR A 284 -2.53 1.72 2.25
N LEU A 285 -1.23 1.93 2.04
CA LEU A 285 -0.35 0.99 1.34
C LEU A 285 0.79 0.55 2.26
N PRO A 286 1.36 -0.65 2.05
CA PRO A 286 2.44 -1.16 2.87
C PRO A 286 3.71 -0.30 2.76
N ASN A 287 4.48 -0.26 3.86
CA ASN A 287 5.78 0.39 3.84
C ASN A 287 6.79 -0.51 3.11
N THR A 288 7.36 -0.01 2.03
CA THR A 288 8.25 -0.75 1.15
C THR A 288 9.54 0.02 0.91
N PRO A 289 10.59 -0.58 0.33
CA PRO A 289 11.67 0.15 -0.32
C PRO A 289 11.16 1.05 -1.44
N ALA A 290 12.08 1.79 -2.06
CA ALA A 290 11.78 2.60 -3.22
C ALA A 290 11.09 1.77 -4.32
N PHE A 291 10.06 2.36 -4.92
CA PHE A 291 9.27 1.69 -5.93
C PHE A 291 9.11 2.53 -7.20
N ARG A 292 8.84 1.85 -8.28
CA ARG A 292 8.38 2.43 -9.55
C ARG A 292 7.32 1.48 -10.13
N THR A 293 6.20 2.03 -10.55
CA THR A 293 5.12 1.29 -11.21
C THR A 293 4.60 2.08 -12.40
N GLU A 294 4.24 1.37 -13.45
CA GLU A 294 3.65 1.93 -14.65
C GLU A 294 2.56 1.01 -15.18
N GLY A 295 1.59 1.61 -15.86
CA GLY A 295 0.46 0.85 -16.38
C GLY A 295 -0.66 1.74 -16.88
N ASN A 296 -1.86 1.18 -16.90
CA ASN A 296 -3.08 1.83 -17.36
C ASN A 296 -4.12 1.83 -16.25
N LEU A 297 -4.87 2.90 -16.14
CA LEU A 297 -5.99 3.00 -15.20
C LEU A 297 -7.25 3.51 -15.89
N VAL A 298 -8.38 3.06 -15.39
CA VAL A 298 -9.70 3.59 -15.68
C VAL A 298 -10.40 3.81 -14.35
N ARG A 299 -10.88 5.01 -14.12
CA ARG A 299 -11.70 5.36 -12.97
C ARG A 299 -13.09 5.77 -13.44
N ASP A 300 -14.12 5.22 -12.81
CA ASP A 300 -15.52 5.64 -12.95
C ASP A 300 -16.12 5.80 -11.55
N ALA A 301 -16.40 7.02 -11.17
CA ALA A 301 -16.81 7.43 -9.83
C ALA A 301 -15.84 6.92 -8.74
N SER A 302 -16.28 6.01 -7.89
CA SER A 302 -15.46 5.40 -6.83
C SER A 302 -14.75 4.11 -7.26
N ASN A 303 -14.98 3.64 -8.50
CA ASN A 303 -14.43 2.38 -8.99
C ASN A 303 -13.17 2.62 -9.82
N TRP A 304 -12.14 1.81 -9.54
CA TRP A 304 -10.88 1.87 -10.28
C TRP A 304 -10.59 0.52 -10.91
N GLN A 305 -10.17 0.54 -12.14
CA GLN A 305 -9.56 -0.60 -12.82
C GLN A 305 -8.12 -0.23 -13.13
N VAL A 306 -7.18 -0.98 -12.58
CA VAL A 306 -5.75 -0.70 -12.72
C VAL A 306 -5.07 -1.93 -13.31
N ASN A 307 -4.44 -1.74 -14.45
CA ASN A 307 -3.55 -2.73 -15.05
C ASN A 307 -2.10 -2.25 -14.86
N ILE A 308 -1.36 -2.95 -14.04
CA ILE A 308 0.07 -2.70 -13.78
C ILE A 308 0.86 -3.55 -14.76
N ASP A 309 1.49 -2.89 -15.72
CA ASP A 309 2.32 -3.57 -16.73
C ASP A 309 3.68 -3.94 -16.13
N ASN A 310 4.23 -3.07 -15.29
CA ASN A 310 5.49 -3.28 -14.61
C ASN A 310 5.51 -2.54 -13.26
N ALA A 311 5.86 -3.25 -12.19
CA ALA A 311 6.13 -2.70 -10.88
C ALA A 311 7.44 -3.25 -10.34
N THR A 312 8.34 -2.36 -9.96
CA THR A 312 9.58 -2.69 -9.25
C THR A 312 9.47 -2.14 -7.83
N ILE A 313 9.64 -2.98 -6.83
CA ILE A 313 9.63 -2.64 -5.41
C ILE A 313 10.89 -3.24 -4.81
N GLY A 314 11.89 -2.42 -4.47
CA GLY A 314 13.20 -2.95 -4.11
C GLY A 314 13.76 -3.88 -5.19
N SER A 315 13.94 -5.16 -4.85
CA SER A 315 14.37 -6.23 -5.77
C SER A 315 13.22 -7.00 -6.42
N SER A 316 11.99 -6.78 -5.97
CA SER A 316 10.78 -7.42 -6.48
C SER A 316 10.35 -6.86 -7.83
N ARG A 317 9.88 -7.74 -8.72
CA ARG A 317 9.35 -7.40 -10.05
C ARG A 317 7.99 -8.03 -10.22
N LEU A 318 6.97 -7.17 -10.27
CA LEU A 318 5.57 -7.55 -10.21
C LEU A 318 4.79 -6.91 -11.36
N ASN A 319 3.67 -7.51 -11.69
CA ASN A 319 2.63 -6.97 -12.56
C ASN A 319 1.27 -7.45 -12.08
N GLY A 320 0.18 -6.94 -12.63
CA GLY A 320 -1.13 -7.42 -12.21
C GLY A 320 -2.28 -6.59 -12.74
N ARG A 321 -3.49 -7.08 -12.49
CA ARG A 321 -4.74 -6.39 -12.81
C ARG A 321 -5.59 -6.34 -11.56
N PHE A 322 -6.10 -5.17 -11.26
CA PHE A 322 -6.86 -4.93 -10.04
C PHE A 322 -8.11 -4.13 -10.35
N VAL A 323 -9.18 -4.44 -9.64
CA VAL A 323 -10.41 -3.67 -9.61
C VAL A 323 -10.68 -3.29 -8.16
N TYR A 324 -10.80 -2.00 -7.89
CA TYR A 324 -11.15 -1.46 -6.58
C TYR A 324 -12.54 -0.83 -6.65
N GLU A 325 -13.43 -1.29 -5.79
CA GLU A 325 -14.81 -0.80 -5.66
C GLU A 325 -14.94 -0.02 -4.35
N GLY A 326 -14.75 1.30 -4.43
CA GLY A 326 -14.73 2.20 -3.26
C GLY A 326 -16.09 2.71 -2.81
N GLY A 327 -17.17 2.45 -3.60
CA GLY A 327 -18.53 2.93 -3.29
C GLY A 327 -19.33 2.05 -2.34
N LYS A 328 -18.76 0.94 -1.87
CA LYS A 328 -19.36 0.03 -0.90
C LYS A 328 -19.10 0.49 0.54
N THR A 329 -19.91 0.02 1.49
CA THR A 329 -19.69 0.26 2.93
C THR A 329 -18.31 -0.24 3.36
N GLN A 330 -17.90 -1.41 2.84
CA GLN A 330 -16.55 -1.94 2.92
C GLN A 330 -15.97 -1.92 1.49
N PRO A 331 -14.93 -1.13 1.19
CA PRO A 331 -14.27 -1.15 -0.10
C PRO A 331 -13.73 -2.54 -0.42
N LEU A 332 -13.78 -2.94 -1.70
CA LEU A 332 -13.33 -4.25 -2.15
C LEU A 332 -12.24 -4.12 -3.22
N LEU A 333 -11.12 -4.78 -3.00
CA LEU A 333 -10.06 -4.94 -3.99
C LEU A 333 -10.09 -6.37 -4.55
N THR A 334 -10.32 -6.52 -5.86
CA THR A 334 -10.22 -7.82 -6.53
C THR A 334 -9.11 -7.79 -7.57
N GLY A 335 -8.52 -8.95 -7.86
CA GLY A 335 -7.52 -8.96 -8.92
C GLY A 335 -6.61 -10.16 -8.98
N GLU A 336 -5.52 -9.96 -9.73
CA GLU A 336 -4.48 -10.96 -9.95
C GLU A 336 -3.11 -10.27 -9.84
N LEU A 337 -2.27 -10.76 -8.94
CA LEU A 337 -0.88 -10.36 -8.78
C LEU A 337 0.03 -11.42 -9.39
N LYS A 338 0.83 -11.01 -10.34
CA LYS A 338 1.86 -11.84 -10.97
C LYS A 338 3.24 -11.23 -10.77
N GLY A 339 4.26 -12.06 -10.86
CA GLY A 339 5.63 -11.54 -10.81
C GLY A 339 6.69 -12.55 -11.11
N ALA A 340 7.73 -12.08 -11.79
CA ALA A 340 8.94 -12.88 -12.01
C ALA A 340 9.73 -13.10 -10.71
N SER A 341 9.65 -12.15 -9.77
CA SER A 341 10.33 -12.22 -8.48
C SER A 341 9.60 -11.41 -7.42
N LEU A 342 9.42 -12.01 -6.26
CA LEU A 342 8.95 -11.34 -5.05
C LEU A 342 9.94 -11.65 -3.91
N VAL A 343 10.49 -10.62 -3.30
CA VAL A 343 11.34 -10.71 -2.12
C VAL A 343 10.52 -10.30 -0.90
N LEU A 344 10.31 -11.19 0.06
CA LEU A 344 9.46 -10.89 1.23
C LEU A 344 9.98 -9.70 2.05
N ALA A 345 11.30 -9.49 2.06
CA ALA A 345 11.91 -8.34 2.72
C ALA A 345 11.47 -7.00 2.10
N ASP A 346 11.11 -6.96 0.81
CA ASP A 346 10.66 -5.76 0.12
C ASP A 346 9.21 -5.37 0.49
N LEU A 347 8.41 -6.30 1.01
CA LEU A 347 7.04 -6.00 1.42
C LEU A 347 6.96 -5.27 2.77
N GLY A 348 8.10 -5.13 3.46
CA GLY A 348 8.15 -4.52 4.79
C GLY A 348 7.32 -5.29 5.83
N PRO A 349 6.92 -4.67 6.93
CA PRO A 349 5.87 -5.22 7.77
C PRO A 349 4.58 -5.20 6.94
N THR A 350 4.12 -6.39 6.56
CA THR A 350 3.05 -6.64 5.59
C THR A 350 1.70 -6.05 5.96
N VAL A 351 1.63 -5.28 7.02
CA VAL A 351 0.43 -4.59 7.48
C VAL A 351 0.91 -3.28 8.13
N GLY A 352 1.04 -2.29 7.29
CA GLY A 352 1.26 -0.87 7.48
C GLY A 352 1.71 -0.35 8.84
N ALA A 353 2.96 -0.46 9.22
CA ALA A 353 3.50 0.41 10.27
C ALA A 353 3.77 1.81 9.68
N PRO A 354 3.41 2.92 10.37
CA PRO A 354 3.70 4.26 9.90
C PRO A 354 5.19 4.44 9.63
N ALA A 355 5.53 4.99 8.46
CA ALA A 355 6.90 5.16 7.98
C ALA A 355 7.79 6.05 8.87
N GLU A 356 7.22 6.80 9.82
CA GLU A 356 7.93 7.83 10.59
C GLU A 356 8.56 7.35 11.89
N LYS A 357 8.41 6.11 12.30
CA LYS A 357 9.08 5.54 13.49
C LYS A 357 9.92 4.32 13.16
N GLN A 358 10.67 4.34 12.09
CA GLN A 358 11.94 3.63 12.09
C GLN A 358 12.97 4.45 12.92
N VAL A 359 12.71 4.56 14.19
CA VAL A 359 13.79 4.53 15.16
C VAL A 359 14.64 3.34 14.74
N ALA A 360 15.93 3.59 14.51
CA ALA A 360 16.95 2.64 14.17
C ALA A 360 16.55 1.26 14.70
N ALA A 361 16.42 0.28 13.81
CA ALA A 361 16.14 -1.09 14.20
C ALA A 361 17.00 -1.33 15.41
N ALA A 362 16.35 -1.52 16.54
CA ALA A 362 17.05 -2.03 17.70
C ALA A 362 17.74 -3.25 17.12
N THR A 363 19.04 -3.15 16.97
CA THR A 363 19.92 -4.22 16.53
C THR A 363 19.41 -5.42 17.28
N ASN A 364 18.84 -6.39 16.55
CA ASN A 364 18.38 -7.66 17.11
C ASN A 364 19.60 -8.25 17.81
N GLN A 365 19.78 -7.94 19.10
CA GLN A 365 20.92 -8.40 19.88
C GLN A 365 20.82 -9.93 19.97
N GLY A 366 21.29 -10.63 18.93
CA GLY A 366 21.35 -12.07 18.87
C GLY A 366 20.04 -12.81 18.57
N ARG A 367 18.93 -12.12 18.25
CA ARG A 367 17.67 -12.80 17.84
C ARG A 367 17.63 -13.13 16.37
N VAL A 368 17.19 -14.36 16.05
CA VAL A 368 17.05 -14.88 14.68
C VAL A 368 15.62 -14.70 14.17
N LEU A 369 14.64 -14.82 15.08
CA LEU A 369 13.23 -14.75 14.72
C LEU A 369 12.78 -13.29 14.56
N PRO A 370 11.92 -12.99 13.56
CA PRO A 370 11.45 -11.64 13.32
C PRO A 370 10.55 -11.15 14.45
N ASP A 371 10.69 -9.86 14.81
CA ASP A 371 9.77 -9.15 15.71
C ASP A 371 9.21 -7.93 14.99
N LYS A 372 8.13 -8.13 14.23
CA LYS A 372 7.47 -7.10 13.45
C LYS A 372 6.02 -6.95 13.89
N PRO A 373 5.57 -5.73 14.30
CA PRO A 373 4.18 -5.48 14.65
C PRO A 373 3.27 -5.57 13.42
N PHE A 374 1.99 -5.89 13.64
CA PHE A 374 0.94 -5.87 12.62
C PHE A 374 0.17 -4.55 12.64
N ASP A 375 -0.27 -4.10 11.46
CA ASP A 375 -1.25 -3.01 11.32
C ASP A 375 -2.64 -3.59 11.09
N LEU A 376 -3.27 -4.02 12.15
CA LEU A 376 -4.61 -4.61 12.11
C LEU A 376 -5.71 -3.63 11.68
N PRO A 377 -5.64 -2.30 12.00
CA PRO A 377 -6.58 -1.33 11.47
C PRO A 377 -6.65 -1.30 9.94
N SER A 378 -5.52 -1.40 9.26
CA SER A 378 -5.50 -1.44 7.78
C SER A 378 -6.15 -2.70 7.22
N LEU A 379 -6.03 -3.84 7.93
CA LEU A 379 -6.69 -5.08 7.54
C LEU A 379 -8.23 -4.98 7.63
N ARG A 380 -8.73 -4.13 8.53
CA ARG A 380 -10.16 -3.86 8.72
C ARG A 380 -10.74 -2.79 7.78
N ALA A 381 -9.87 -2.05 7.11
CA ALA A 381 -10.28 -0.90 6.29
C ALA A 381 -10.82 -1.29 4.91
N MET A 382 -10.50 -2.48 4.41
CA MET A 382 -10.82 -2.91 3.04
C MET A 382 -10.84 -4.42 2.94
N ASP A 383 -11.81 -4.96 2.21
CA ASP A 383 -11.82 -6.36 1.79
C ASP A 383 -10.96 -6.57 0.54
N ALA A 384 -10.47 -7.79 0.35
CA ALA A 384 -9.67 -8.15 -0.81
C ALA A 384 -9.92 -9.58 -1.28
N ASP A 385 -9.77 -9.81 -2.58
CA ASP A 385 -9.79 -11.12 -3.24
C ASP A 385 -8.76 -11.09 -4.38
N VAL A 386 -7.57 -11.64 -4.13
CA VAL A 386 -6.42 -11.53 -5.04
C VAL A 386 -5.80 -12.89 -5.29
N LYS A 387 -5.72 -13.29 -6.55
CA LYS A 387 -4.94 -14.46 -6.99
C LYS A 387 -3.46 -14.08 -7.09
N ILE A 388 -2.60 -14.92 -6.58
CA ILE A 388 -1.14 -14.73 -6.57
C ILE A 388 -0.48 -15.81 -7.42
N ASP A 389 0.37 -15.40 -8.37
CA ASP A 389 1.20 -16.29 -9.20
C ASP A 389 2.61 -15.70 -9.35
N ILE A 390 3.55 -16.19 -8.58
CA ILE A 390 4.91 -15.68 -8.49
C ILE A 390 5.90 -16.77 -8.91
N ASP A 391 6.72 -16.47 -9.92
CA ASP A 391 7.71 -17.45 -10.43
C ASP A 391 8.83 -17.74 -9.41
N ASN A 392 9.24 -16.75 -8.64
CA ASN A 392 10.30 -16.85 -7.65
C ASN A 392 9.98 -16.03 -6.40
N LEU A 393 9.63 -16.70 -5.30
CA LEU A 393 9.47 -16.08 -3.98
C LEU A 393 10.75 -16.28 -3.16
N ASP A 394 11.45 -15.19 -2.89
CA ASP A 394 12.57 -15.14 -1.96
C ASP A 394 12.05 -14.90 -0.54
N LEU A 395 12.34 -15.83 0.37
CA LEU A 395 11.90 -15.78 1.75
C LEU A 395 12.70 -14.78 2.61
N GLY A 396 13.76 -14.16 2.05
CA GLY A 396 14.65 -13.26 2.77
C GLY A 396 15.56 -13.99 3.78
N SER A 397 15.77 -15.29 3.58
CA SER A 397 16.60 -16.13 4.46
C SER A 397 17.88 -16.55 3.73
N GLU A 398 19.01 -16.41 4.38
CA GLU A 398 20.29 -16.92 3.84
C GLU A 398 20.36 -18.47 3.85
N ILE A 399 19.57 -19.09 4.73
CA ILE A 399 19.54 -20.53 4.96
C ILE A 399 18.56 -21.24 4.04
N LEU A 400 17.37 -20.63 3.80
CA LEU A 400 16.30 -21.25 3.02
C LEU A 400 16.34 -20.80 1.56
N LYS A 401 16.25 -21.75 0.64
CA LYS A 401 16.16 -21.43 -0.78
C LYS A 401 14.77 -20.95 -1.17
N PRO A 402 14.68 -20.12 -2.23
CA PRO A 402 13.41 -19.59 -2.71
C PRO A 402 12.39 -20.66 -3.10
N LEU A 403 11.11 -20.30 -3.03
CA LEU A 403 10.00 -21.09 -3.57
C LEU A 403 9.78 -20.77 -5.06
N ARG A 404 9.66 -21.78 -5.93
CA ARG A 404 9.58 -21.63 -7.41
C ARG A 404 8.71 -22.70 -8.06
N PRO A 405 7.49 -22.38 -8.56
CA PRO A 405 6.73 -21.14 -8.34
C PRO A 405 5.98 -21.15 -7.01
N LEU A 406 5.37 -20.02 -6.67
CA LEU A 406 4.32 -19.90 -5.64
C LEU A 406 3.00 -19.52 -6.31
N ARG A 407 1.95 -20.25 -6.02
CA ARG A 407 0.55 -19.90 -6.29
C ARG A 407 -0.23 -19.90 -5.01
N ALA A 408 -1.13 -18.92 -4.85
CA ALA A 408 -2.00 -18.80 -3.69
C ALA A 408 -3.21 -17.94 -4.00
N HIS A 409 -4.22 -18.01 -3.16
CA HIS A 409 -5.37 -17.13 -3.15
C HIS A 409 -5.40 -16.36 -1.83
N LEU A 410 -5.33 -15.03 -1.91
CA LEU A 410 -5.40 -14.12 -0.79
C LEU A 410 -6.80 -13.53 -0.73
N ALA A 411 -7.48 -13.73 0.38
CA ALA A 411 -8.77 -13.10 0.68
C ALA A 411 -8.68 -12.33 2.00
N VAL A 412 -9.24 -11.12 2.03
CA VAL A 412 -9.51 -10.37 3.25
C VAL A 412 -11.00 -10.14 3.33
N THR A 413 -11.62 -10.58 4.40
CA THR A 413 -13.06 -10.42 4.63
C THR A 413 -13.28 -9.95 6.06
N GLU A 414 -13.84 -8.76 6.23
CA GLU A 414 -14.14 -8.18 7.54
C GLU A 414 -12.97 -8.24 8.54
N GLY A 415 -11.75 -7.97 8.09
CA GLY A 415 -10.54 -7.97 8.92
C GLY A 415 -9.90 -9.33 9.14
N VAL A 416 -10.36 -10.39 8.46
CA VAL A 416 -9.73 -11.70 8.46
C VAL A 416 -8.99 -11.91 7.14
N LEU A 417 -7.67 -11.99 7.20
CA LEU A 417 -6.80 -12.36 6.07
C LEU A 417 -6.71 -13.89 6.00
N THR A 418 -7.03 -14.45 4.85
CA THR A 418 -6.84 -15.87 4.55
C THR A 418 -5.98 -16.00 3.28
N ILE A 419 -4.90 -16.74 3.35
CA ILE A 419 -4.12 -17.17 2.20
C ILE A 419 -4.37 -18.67 2.05
N SER A 420 -5.19 -19.03 1.07
CA SER A 420 -5.57 -20.41 0.76
C SER A 420 -4.93 -20.91 -0.51
N ASP A 421 -5.10 -22.20 -0.80
CA ASP A 421 -4.61 -22.85 -2.01
C ASP A 421 -3.12 -22.63 -2.26
N ILE A 422 -2.36 -22.51 -1.18
CA ILE A 422 -0.90 -22.35 -1.28
C ILE A 422 -0.34 -23.58 -1.98
N GLN A 423 0.32 -23.35 -3.11
CA GLN A 423 1.05 -24.35 -3.87
C GLN A 423 2.41 -23.76 -4.23
N ALA A 424 3.44 -24.30 -3.68
CA ALA A 424 4.80 -23.86 -3.95
C ALA A 424 5.73 -25.04 -4.18
N LYS A 425 6.77 -24.84 -4.99
CA LYS A 425 7.80 -25.85 -5.20
C LYS A 425 9.14 -25.35 -4.70
N THR A 426 9.89 -26.18 -4.07
CA THR A 426 11.26 -25.92 -3.63
C THR A 426 12.05 -27.21 -3.56
N ALA A 427 13.33 -27.17 -3.91
CA ALA A 427 14.24 -28.33 -3.75
C ALA A 427 13.63 -29.64 -4.25
N LYS A 428 13.03 -29.65 -5.43
CA LYS A 428 12.32 -30.77 -6.08
C LYS A 428 11.05 -31.25 -5.36
N GLY A 429 10.71 -30.68 -4.20
CA GLY A 429 9.49 -30.99 -3.43
C GLY A 429 8.42 -29.93 -3.61
N GLU A 430 7.31 -30.16 -2.93
CA GLU A 430 6.12 -29.34 -2.95
C GLU A 430 5.73 -28.91 -1.53
N LEU A 431 5.21 -27.69 -1.43
CA LEU A 431 4.59 -27.12 -0.21
C LEU A 431 3.15 -26.74 -0.55
N ALA A 432 2.21 -27.14 0.28
CA ALA A 432 0.80 -26.81 0.12
C ALA A 432 0.16 -26.49 1.48
N GLY A 433 -0.94 -25.71 1.47
CA GLY A 433 -1.69 -25.44 2.69
C GLY A 433 -2.38 -24.09 2.71
N SER A 434 -2.61 -23.57 3.93
CA SER A 434 -3.24 -22.29 4.14
C SER A 434 -2.70 -21.58 5.37
N VAL A 435 -2.84 -20.26 5.38
CA VAL A 435 -2.51 -19.37 6.50
C VAL A 435 -3.68 -18.43 6.72
N GLN A 436 -4.11 -18.24 7.95
CA GLN A 436 -5.14 -17.29 8.33
C GLN A 436 -4.65 -16.38 9.44
N LEU A 437 -4.99 -15.08 9.33
CA LEU A 437 -4.77 -14.06 10.36
C LEU A 437 -6.10 -13.36 10.63
N ASP A 438 -6.70 -13.60 11.79
CA ASP A 438 -7.88 -12.88 12.26
C ASP A 438 -7.43 -11.61 12.99
N GLY A 439 -7.64 -10.46 12.34
CA GLY A 439 -7.27 -9.12 12.83
C GLY A 439 -8.46 -8.28 13.28
N ARG A 440 -9.61 -8.88 13.57
CA ARG A 440 -10.81 -8.15 14.01
C ARG A 440 -10.63 -7.48 15.37
N GLU A 441 -9.84 -8.08 16.24
CA GLU A 441 -9.49 -7.54 17.54
C GLU A 441 -8.06 -6.95 17.53
N ASP A 442 -7.67 -6.30 18.61
CA ASP A 442 -6.31 -5.71 18.75
C ASP A 442 -5.21 -6.77 18.97
N ILE A 443 -5.59 -7.99 19.29
CA ILE A 443 -4.70 -9.15 19.35
C ILE A 443 -5.12 -10.07 18.20
N ALA A 444 -4.26 -10.22 17.22
CA ALA A 444 -4.52 -11.11 16.09
C ALA A 444 -4.41 -12.57 16.49
N ILE A 445 -5.26 -13.42 15.88
CA ILE A 445 -5.18 -14.88 15.97
C ILE A 445 -4.65 -15.41 14.63
N TRP A 446 -3.58 -16.18 14.70
CA TRP A 446 -2.93 -16.77 13.55
C TRP A 446 -3.11 -18.28 13.54
N ASN A 447 -3.52 -18.84 12.40
CA ASN A 447 -3.67 -20.27 12.17
C ASN A 447 -2.92 -20.66 10.89
N VAL A 448 -2.22 -21.78 10.93
CA VAL A 448 -1.45 -22.31 9.80
C VAL A 448 -1.70 -23.81 9.69
N ASP A 449 -1.97 -24.24 8.48
CA ASP A 449 -1.96 -25.63 8.07
C ASP A 449 -1.10 -25.77 6.83
N LEU A 450 0.06 -26.39 6.96
CA LEU A 450 1.03 -26.58 5.90
C LEU A 450 1.43 -28.04 5.79
N ASN A 451 1.58 -28.50 4.57
CA ASN A 451 2.06 -29.82 4.22
C ASN A 451 3.23 -29.68 3.23
N TRP A 452 4.25 -30.46 3.42
CA TRP A 452 5.37 -30.54 2.46
C TRP A 452 5.67 -31.99 2.10
N ALA A 453 6.01 -32.19 0.84
CA ALA A 453 6.27 -33.50 0.27
C ALA A 453 7.49 -33.49 -0.64
N ASN A 454 8.31 -34.53 -0.51
CA ASN A 454 9.46 -34.80 -1.36
C ASN A 454 10.52 -33.70 -1.42
N VAL A 455 10.62 -32.83 -0.38
CA VAL A 455 11.61 -31.77 -0.32
C VAL A 455 13.00 -32.34 -0.06
N GLN A 456 13.94 -32.05 -0.95
CA GLN A 456 15.33 -32.49 -0.76
C GLN A 456 16.05 -31.53 0.18
N LEU A 457 16.41 -32.03 1.37
CA LEU A 457 16.89 -31.23 2.49
C LEU A 457 18.17 -30.46 2.14
N GLU A 458 19.13 -31.14 1.49
CA GLU A 458 20.39 -30.52 1.05
C GLU A 458 20.26 -29.48 -0.05
N GLN A 459 19.14 -29.49 -0.77
CA GLN A 459 18.83 -28.48 -1.78
C GLN A 459 17.99 -27.34 -1.21
N TRP A 460 17.23 -27.56 -0.13
CA TRP A 460 16.43 -26.54 0.51
C TRP A 460 17.24 -25.73 1.51
N LEU A 461 18.09 -26.39 2.29
CA LEU A 461 18.96 -25.74 3.25
C LEU A 461 20.28 -25.33 2.56
N ASN A 462 20.56 -24.03 2.60
CA ASN A 462 21.80 -23.47 2.08
C ASN A 462 22.80 -23.32 3.22
N ILE A 463 23.26 -24.46 3.76
CA ILE A 463 24.28 -24.48 4.83
C ILE A 463 25.64 -24.60 4.14
N PRO A 464 26.44 -23.52 4.09
CA PRO A 464 27.75 -23.57 3.43
C PRO A 464 28.72 -24.48 4.18
N ARG A 465 29.48 -25.23 3.45
CA ARG A 465 30.58 -26.06 3.97
C ARG A 465 31.89 -25.71 3.23
N ALA A 466 33.01 -25.79 3.92
CA ALA A 466 34.30 -25.41 3.33
C ALA A 466 34.73 -26.40 2.24
N GLY A 467 35.16 -25.89 1.09
CA GLY A 467 35.65 -26.69 -0.04
C GLY A 467 34.56 -27.49 -0.77
N ASN A 468 34.92 -28.70 -1.23
CA ASN A 468 34.04 -29.65 -1.96
C ASN A 468 33.46 -30.73 -1.03
N GLU A 469 33.32 -30.43 0.26
CA GLU A 469 32.79 -31.38 1.23
C GLU A 469 31.30 -31.63 1.02
N LEU A 470 30.87 -32.87 1.31
CA LEU A 470 29.46 -33.26 1.20
C LEU A 470 28.58 -32.51 2.23
N PRO A 471 27.30 -32.27 1.94
CA PRO A 471 26.39 -31.64 2.89
C PRO A 471 26.34 -32.36 4.24
N TYR A 472 26.16 -31.63 5.33
CA TYR A 472 26.04 -32.20 6.67
C TYR A 472 24.91 -33.21 6.81
N VAL A 473 23.76 -32.94 6.16
CA VAL A 473 22.60 -33.82 6.16
C VAL A 473 21.93 -33.75 4.78
N THR A 474 21.59 -34.91 4.25
CA THR A 474 20.82 -35.04 3.00
C THR A 474 19.56 -35.86 3.24
N GLY A 475 18.65 -35.89 2.27
CA GLY A 475 17.48 -36.77 2.28
C GLY A 475 16.20 -36.12 1.81
N THR A 476 15.19 -36.94 1.61
CA THR A 476 13.85 -36.51 1.18
C THR A 476 12.95 -36.29 2.37
N MET A 477 12.55 -35.04 2.58
CA MET A 477 11.74 -34.61 3.71
C MET A 477 10.25 -34.54 3.34
N ASN A 478 9.40 -35.08 4.19
CA ASN A 478 7.93 -34.98 4.13
C ASN A 478 7.41 -34.59 5.50
N GLY A 479 6.30 -33.85 5.56
CA GLY A 479 5.75 -33.47 6.86
C GLY A 479 4.50 -32.61 6.76
N ALA A 480 4.04 -32.20 7.94
CA ALA A 480 2.90 -31.31 8.11
C ALA A 480 3.06 -30.50 9.39
N ALA A 481 2.50 -29.30 9.39
CA ALA A 481 2.42 -28.43 10.55
C ALA A 481 1.01 -27.87 10.65
N THR A 482 0.37 -28.03 11.81
CA THR A 482 -0.88 -27.37 12.18
C THR A 482 -0.61 -26.59 13.45
N LEU A 483 -0.58 -25.27 13.31
CA LEU A 483 -0.14 -24.35 14.36
C LEU A 483 -1.14 -23.20 14.50
N SER A 484 -1.32 -22.74 15.72
CA SER A 484 -2.05 -21.52 16.05
C SER A 484 -1.23 -20.66 16.99
N GLY A 485 -1.49 -19.35 16.99
CA GLY A 485 -0.83 -18.42 17.90
C GLY A 485 -1.63 -17.11 17.97
N GLN A 486 -1.30 -16.27 18.94
CA GLN A 486 -1.96 -14.99 19.09
C GLN A 486 -0.95 -13.90 19.49
N GLY A 487 -1.15 -12.67 19.02
CA GLY A 487 -0.24 -11.58 19.34
C GLY A 487 -0.43 -10.37 18.46
N ARG A 488 0.29 -9.30 18.79
CA ARG A 488 0.34 -8.03 18.03
C ARG A 488 1.56 -7.96 17.11
N SER A 489 2.47 -8.91 17.23
CA SER A 489 3.68 -9.00 16.42
C SER A 489 4.01 -10.46 16.09
N THR A 490 4.91 -10.66 15.13
CA THR A 490 5.40 -12.00 14.79
C THR A 490 6.06 -12.69 15.97
N ALA A 491 6.80 -11.97 16.81
CA ALA A 491 7.44 -12.52 18.01
C ALA A 491 6.39 -12.96 19.06
N GLU A 492 5.33 -12.17 19.27
CA GLU A 492 4.25 -12.54 20.18
C GLU A 492 3.50 -13.78 19.70
N ILE A 493 3.19 -13.87 18.38
CA ILE A 493 2.57 -15.06 17.78
C ILE A 493 3.46 -16.28 17.99
N LEU A 494 4.74 -16.18 17.67
CA LEU A 494 5.70 -17.28 17.87
C LEU A 494 5.81 -17.65 19.35
N GLY A 495 5.79 -16.65 20.25
CA GLY A 495 5.81 -16.84 21.70
C GLY A 495 4.56 -17.45 22.31
N SER A 496 3.46 -17.53 21.55
CA SER A 496 2.17 -18.11 21.97
C SER A 496 1.81 -19.38 21.20
N LEU A 497 2.69 -19.87 20.32
CA LEU A 497 2.42 -21.00 19.44
C LEU A 497 1.88 -22.21 20.21
N ALA A 498 0.81 -22.79 19.64
CA ALA A 498 0.20 -24.07 20.05
C ALA A 498 -0.05 -24.91 18.80
N GLY A 499 -0.03 -26.23 18.98
CA GLY A 499 -0.28 -27.16 17.88
C GLY A 499 0.81 -28.20 17.70
N ASN A 500 1.07 -28.62 16.46
CA ASN A 500 2.03 -29.67 16.21
C ASN A 500 2.78 -29.51 14.87
N VAL A 501 4.00 -30.04 14.84
CA VAL A 501 4.84 -30.16 13.63
C VAL A 501 5.32 -31.59 13.53
N ARG A 502 5.10 -32.24 12.40
CA ARG A 502 5.62 -33.59 12.11
C ARG A 502 6.45 -33.53 10.86
N THR A 503 7.62 -34.10 10.92
CA THR A 503 8.49 -34.26 9.75
C THR A 503 9.21 -35.57 9.74
N GLN A 504 9.40 -36.13 8.56
CA GLN A 504 10.15 -37.36 8.31
C GLN A 504 11.13 -37.13 7.17
N VAL A 505 12.37 -37.55 7.37
CA VAL A 505 13.41 -37.59 6.32
C VAL A 505 13.72 -39.06 5.98
N ARG A 506 13.80 -39.36 4.70
CA ARG A 506 14.08 -40.71 4.18
C ARG A 506 15.21 -40.65 3.17
N ASN A 507 15.88 -41.80 3.00
CA ASN A 507 16.94 -42.01 1.99
C ASN A 507 17.99 -40.91 2.06
N GLY A 508 18.43 -40.58 3.24
CA GLY A 508 19.38 -39.53 3.51
C GLY A 508 20.77 -40.03 3.90
N THR A 509 21.64 -39.07 4.08
CA THR A 509 22.95 -39.28 4.68
C THR A 509 23.22 -38.23 5.73
N MET A 510 24.06 -38.50 6.68
CA MET A 510 24.56 -37.58 7.69
C MET A 510 26.08 -37.62 7.71
N SER A 511 26.72 -36.49 7.91
CA SER A 511 28.17 -36.42 8.12
C SER A 511 28.57 -37.24 9.34
N HIS A 512 29.56 -38.10 9.17
CA HIS A 512 30.11 -38.92 10.26
C HIS A 512 30.64 -38.05 11.40
N LEU A 513 31.25 -36.92 11.06
CA LEU A 513 31.74 -35.95 12.01
C LEU A 513 30.66 -35.46 13.03
N ILE A 514 29.41 -35.29 12.58
CA ILE A 514 28.30 -34.89 13.49
C ILE A 514 27.98 -36.01 14.48
N VAL A 515 27.97 -37.25 14.01
CA VAL A 515 27.68 -38.43 14.85
C VAL A 515 28.78 -38.66 15.85
N GLU A 516 30.03 -38.60 15.40
CA GLU A 516 31.23 -38.75 16.22
C GLU A 516 31.32 -37.64 17.28
N ALA A 517 31.10 -36.37 16.87
CA ALA A 517 31.08 -35.25 17.80
C ALA A 517 29.98 -35.42 18.85
N ALA A 518 28.83 -35.99 18.49
CA ALA A 518 27.72 -36.25 19.40
C ALA A 518 27.95 -37.51 20.26
N GLY A 519 28.63 -38.55 19.75
CA GLY A 519 28.89 -39.81 20.44
C GLY A 519 30.21 -39.87 21.20
N LEU A 520 31.17 -39.00 20.86
CA LEU A 520 32.54 -39.00 21.36
C LEU A 520 33.18 -40.39 21.39
N ASP A 521 33.09 -41.10 20.28
CA ASP A 521 33.95 -42.24 20.08
C ASP A 521 35.36 -41.74 19.73
N ALA A 522 36.24 -41.70 20.76
CA ALA A 522 37.58 -41.14 20.63
C ALA A 522 38.44 -41.91 19.62
N ALA A 523 38.16 -43.18 19.42
CA ALA A 523 38.91 -44.01 18.47
C ALA A 523 38.45 -43.75 17.02
N GLU A 524 37.15 -43.63 16.80
CA GLU A 524 36.58 -43.33 15.49
C GLU A 524 36.77 -41.84 15.11
N ALA A 525 36.64 -40.89 16.05
CA ALA A 525 36.92 -39.49 15.81
C ALA A 525 38.37 -39.22 15.39
N LEU A 526 39.34 -39.92 15.97
CA LEU A 526 40.72 -39.91 15.50
C LEU A 526 40.83 -40.50 14.10
N GLY A 527 40.09 -41.58 13.80
CA GLY A 527 40.02 -42.17 12.48
C GLY A 527 39.51 -41.24 11.39
N VAL A 528 38.42 -40.53 11.68
CA VAL A 528 37.82 -39.51 10.80
C VAL A 528 38.78 -38.33 10.60
N TRP A 529 39.48 -37.88 11.64
CA TRP A 529 40.45 -36.79 11.52
C TRP A 529 41.62 -37.14 10.58
N PHE A 530 42.01 -38.43 10.51
CA PHE A 530 43.07 -38.88 9.63
C PHE A 530 42.62 -39.28 8.21
N ARG A 531 41.34 -39.71 8.03
CA ARG A 531 40.83 -40.23 6.76
C ARG A 531 39.90 -39.28 6.00
N GLY A 532 39.41 -38.24 6.64
CA GLY A 532 38.37 -37.32 6.15
C GLY A 532 36.98 -37.69 6.65
N ASP A 533 36.02 -36.75 6.49
CA ASP A 533 34.64 -36.91 6.92
C ASP A 533 33.87 -37.79 5.92
N ASP A 534 33.58 -39.01 6.29
CA ASP A 534 32.73 -39.92 5.52
C ASP A 534 31.25 -39.69 5.80
N VAL A 535 30.36 -40.19 4.95
CA VAL A 535 28.89 -40.06 5.12
C VAL A 535 28.31 -41.35 5.68
N LEU A 536 27.51 -41.22 6.72
CA LEU A 536 26.67 -42.29 7.26
C LEU A 536 25.34 -42.34 6.57
N GLN A 537 24.91 -43.53 6.18
CA GLN A 537 23.56 -43.72 5.64
C GLN A 537 22.55 -43.54 6.77
N MET A 538 21.64 -42.59 6.59
CA MET A 538 20.51 -42.37 7.49
C MET A 538 19.31 -43.19 7.01
N THR A 539 18.92 -44.17 7.81
CA THR A 539 17.78 -45.04 7.52
C THR A 539 16.50 -44.20 7.50
N CYS A 540 16.36 -43.32 8.49
CA CYS A 540 15.21 -42.45 8.65
C CYS A 540 15.49 -41.40 9.76
N ALA A 541 14.95 -40.19 9.62
CA ALA A 541 14.77 -39.29 10.75
C ALA A 541 13.27 -38.95 10.89
N PHE A 542 12.78 -38.89 12.12
CA PHE A 542 11.40 -38.56 12.40
C PHE A 542 11.31 -37.65 13.62
N ALA A 543 10.60 -36.53 13.46
CA ALA A 543 10.29 -35.62 14.55
C ALA A 543 8.78 -35.37 14.62
N ASP A 544 8.20 -35.54 15.80
CA ASP A 544 6.85 -35.16 16.16
C ASP A 544 6.95 -34.22 17.35
N LEU A 545 6.69 -32.93 17.10
CA LEU A 545 6.88 -31.85 18.06
C LEU A 545 5.51 -31.28 18.43
N ASP A 546 5.25 -31.15 19.73
CA ASP A 546 4.09 -30.40 20.23
C ASP A 546 4.55 -28.98 20.60
N ALA A 547 3.78 -27.99 20.17
CA ALA A 547 3.92 -26.60 20.55
C ALA A 547 2.90 -26.27 21.64
N ASN A 548 3.34 -25.67 22.72
CA ASN A 548 2.47 -25.17 23.78
C ASN A 548 3.04 -23.86 24.35
N ASN A 549 2.26 -22.77 24.26
CA ASN A 549 2.69 -21.43 24.72
C ASN A 549 4.09 -21.04 24.20
N GLY A 550 4.32 -21.27 22.89
CA GLY A 550 5.59 -20.95 22.25
C GLY A 550 6.77 -21.85 22.60
N VAL A 551 6.53 -22.95 23.28
CA VAL A 551 7.56 -23.95 23.59
C VAL A 551 7.31 -25.21 22.76
N LEU A 552 8.27 -25.54 21.90
CA LEU A 552 8.27 -26.76 21.12
C LEU A 552 8.92 -27.88 21.95
N GLN A 553 8.23 -29.00 22.12
CA GLN A 553 8.71 -30.17 22.83
C GLN A 553 8.57 -31.41 21.97
N PRO A 554 9.65 -32.20 21.78
CA PRO A 554 9.55 -33.46 21.07
C PRO A 554 8.73 -34.49 21.85
N ARG A 555 7.65 -35.00 21.24
CA ARG A 555 7.02 -36.28 21.66
C ARG A 555 7.88 -37.45 21.24
N VAL A 556 8.39 -37.36 20.02
CA VAL A 556 9.36 -38.28 19.42
C VAL A 556 10.27 -37.43 18.56
N PHE A 557 11.56 -37.59 18.75
CA PHE A 557 12.54 -37.10 17.81
C PHE A 557 13.72 -38.08 17.77
N VAL A 558 13.77 -38.81 16.68
CA VAL A 558 14.77 -39.86 16.44
C VAL A 558 15.45 -39.68 15.09
N ILE A 559 16.74 -39.86 15.07
CA ILE A 559 17.53 -39.95 13.84
C ILE A 559 18.20 -41.32 13.87
N ASP A 560 17.85 -42.16 12.90
CA ASP A 560 18.31 -43.55 12.81
C ASP A 560 19.29 -43.70 11.66
N THR A 561 20.54 -44.05 11.96
CA THR A 561 21.61 -44.32 10.98
C THR A 561 21.96 -45.81 10.97
N GLN A 562 22.85 -46.25 10.11
CA GLN A 562 23.33 -47.61 10.09
C GLN A 562 24.03 -47.96 11.41
N ASP A 563 24.82 -47.06 11.98
CA ASP A 563 25.72 -47.31 13.08
C ASP A 563 25.17 -46.89 14.43
N SER A 564 24.18 -45.98 14.44
CA SER A 564 23.63 -45.44 15.69
C SER A 564 22.19 -44.95 15.57
N ALA A 565 21.51 -44.84 16.72
CA ALA A 565 20.24 -44.13 16.89
C ALA A 565 20.42 -42.95 17.83
N MET A 566 20.01 -41.76 17.39
CA MET A 566 20.05 -40.54 18.16
C MET A 566 18.65 -40.14 18.59
N TRP A 567 18.46 -39.93 19.88
CA TRP A 567 17.21 -39.48 20.48
C TRP A 567 17.38 -38.08 21.02
N VAL A 568 16.49 -37.18 20.58
CA VAL A 568 16.51 -35.78 20.99
C VAL A 568 15.31 -35.50 21.89
N ASN A 569 15.58 -35.03 23.09
CA ASN A 569 14.60 -34.60 24.09
C ASN A 569 14.87 -33.18 24.52
N GLY A 570 13.89 -32.55 25.19
CA GLY A 570 14.07 -31.19 25.73
C GLY A 570 13.05 -30.21 25.18
N SER A 571 13.47 -28.96 25.00
CA SER A 571 12.57 -27.90 24.56
C SER A 571 13.25 -26.81 23.76
N ILE A 572 12.51 -26.16 22.87
CA ILE A 572 12.90 -25.00 22.11
C ILE A 572 11.87 -23.89 22.39
N SER A 573 12.29 -22.78 22.96
CA SER A 573 11.42 -21.63 23.20
C SER A 573 11.42 -20.69 22.03
N MET A 574 10.29 -20.57 21.33
CA MET A 574 10.11 -19.59 20.24
C MET A 574 10.03 -18.15 20.79
N LYS A 575 9.66 -17.98 22.06
CA LYS A 575 9.55 -16.66 22.71
C LYS A 575 10.92 -16.05 23.01
N THR A 576 11.82 -16.86 23.59
CA THR A 576 13.17 -16.43 24.03
C THR A 576 14.27 -16.89 23.13
N GLU A 577 13.95 -17.74 22.14
CA GLU A 577 14.90 -18.46 21.27
C GLU A 577 15.84 -19.40 22.02
N ALA A 578 15.55 -19.68 23.28
CA ALA A 578 16.37 -20.54 24.09
C ALA A 578 16.26 -22.01 23.66
N LEU A 579 17.41 -22.65 23.57
CA LEU A 579 17.58 -24.08 23.31
C LEU A 579 17.89 -24.79 24.64
N ASN A 580 17.21 -25.89 24.88
CA ASN A 580 17.51 -26.81 25.98
C ASN A 580 17.24 -28.23 25.48
N LEU A 581 18.17 -28.75 24.69
CA LEU A 581 18.03 -30.06 24.07
C LEU A 581 19.10 -31.00 24.62
N ARG A 582 18.69 -32.25 24.79
CA ARG A 582 19.53 -33.36 25.21
C ARG A 582 19.47 -34.43 24.15
N VAL A 583 20.62 -34.70 23.51
CA VAL A 583 20.79 -35.72 22.48
C VAL A 583 21.47 -36.93 23.10
N VAL A 584 20.83 -38.10 23.00
CA VAL A 584 21.36 -39.36 23.47
C VAL A 584 21.67 -40.21 22.24
N VAL A 585 22.93 -40.57 22.04
CA VAL A 585 23.38 -41.46 20.97
C VAL A 585 23.50 -42.88 21.50
N THR A 586 22.89 -43.83 20.83
CA THR A 586 22.93 -45.26 21.11
C THR A 586 23.60 -45.94 19.94
N PRO A 587 24.87 -46.34 20.06
CA PRO A 587 25.55 -47.13 19.03
C PRO A 587 24.84 -48.47 18.81
N LYS A 588 24.77 -48.93 17.57
CA LYS A 588 24.27 -50.27 17.18
C LYS A 588 25.37 -51.29 17.14
N ASP A 589 26.59 -50.84 16.86
CA ASP A 589 27.79 -51.67 16.76
C ASP A 589 28.61 -51.63 18.04
N PHE A 590 29.56 -52.60 18.15
CA PHE A 590 30.50 -52.67 19.26
C PHE A 590 31.51 -51.52 19.16
N SER A 591 31.57 -50.68 20.18
CA SER A 591 32.56 -49.61 20.30
C SER A 591 33.56 -49.93 21.45
N PRO A 592 34.84 -50.05 21.16
CA PRO A 592 35.85 -50.37 22.19
C PRO A 592 36.10 -49.23 23.16
N VAL A 593 35.79 -47.96 22.77
CA VAL A 593 35.99 -46.79 23.63
C VAL A 593 34.88 -45.80 23.39
N SER A 594 33.72 -46.00 24.00
CA SER A 594 32.57 -45.06 23.90
C SER A 594 32.30 -44.37 25.23
N LEU A 595 32.14 -43.08 25.20
CA LEU A 595 31.75 -42.28 26.36
C LEU A 595 30.25 -42.36 26.67
N ARG A 596 29.38 -42.63 25.67
CA ARG A 596 27.93 -42.64 25.75
C ARG A 596 27.38 -41.49 26.59
N THR A 597 27.95 -40.32 26.41
CA THR A 597 27.57 -39.17 27.19
C THR A 597 26.60 -38.33 26.41
N PRO A 598 25.42 -37.98 26.99
CA PRO A 598 24.48 -37.14 26.29
C PRO A 598 25.10 -35.80 25.92
N LEU A 599 24.78 -35.35 24.72
CA LEU A 599 25.10 -34.01 24.25
C LEU A 599 23.99 -33.03 24.69
N LEU A 600 24.41 -31.93 25.27
CA LEU A 600 23.52 -30.82 25.65
C LEU A 600 23.68 -29.70 24.64
N ILE A 601 22.56 -29.27 24.01
CA ILE A 601 22.51 -28.09 23.16
C ILE A 601 21.72 -27.04 23.92
N THR A 602 22.42 -26.01 24.40
CA THR A 602 21.89 -24.91 25.18
C THR A 602 22.13 -23.56 24.49
N GLY A 603 21.89 -22.44 25.16
CA GLY A 603 22.04 -21.12 24.57
C GLY A 603 20.81 -20.66 23.77
N THR A 604 21.03 -19.96 22.66
CA THR A 604 19.95 -19.45 21.81
C THR A 604 20.10 -19.96 20.36
N MET A 605 19.02 -19.83 19.56
CA MET A 605 19.06 -20.19 18.14
C MET A 605 20.17 -19.43 17.38
N GLY A 606 20.44 -18.17 17.77
CA GLY A 606 21.49 -17.35 17.14
C GLY A 606 22.91 -17.66 17.67
N SER A 607 23.02 -18.32 18.83
CA SER A 607 24.30 -18.68 19.45
C SER A 607 24.11 -19.96 20.27
N PRO A 608 24.01 -21.11 19.61
CA PRO A 608 23.91 -22.41 20.28
C PRO A 608 25.25 -22.78 20.96
N ASP A 609 25.16 -23.29 22.17
CA ASP A 609 26.29 -23.85 22.93
C ASP A 609 26.11 -25.37 23.03
N VAL A 610 27.11 -26.07 22.57
CA VAL A 610 27.11 -27.53 22.53
C VAL A 610 28.12 -28.05 23.54
N SER A 611 27.66 -28.84 24.50
CA SER A 611 28.48 -29.33 25.60
C SER A 611 28.07 -30.75 25.97
N LEU A 612 28.96 -31.44 26.73
CA LEU A 612 28.67 -32.78 27.20
C LEU A 612 28.11 -32.76 28.63
N GLU A 613 27.22 -33.70 28.92
CA GLU A 613 26.66 -33.89 30.27
C GLU A 613 27.75 -34.45 31.18
N LYS A 614 28.19 -33.71 32.17
CA LYS A 614 29.37 -34.02 32.99
C LYS A 614 29.22 -35.24 33.91
N GLY A 615 28.00 -35.53 34.36
CA GLY A 615 27.76 -36.62 35.33
C GLY A 615 28.16 -38.00 34.86
N PRO A 616 27.74 -38.48 33.65
CA PRO A 616 28.10 -39.79 33.10
C PRO A 616 29.59 -39.95 32.87
N ILE A 617 30.30 -38.89 32.45
CA ILE A 617 31.74 -38.90 32.25
C ILE A 617 32.46 -39.10 33.61
N ALA A 618 32.09 -38.37 34.61
CA ALA A 618 32.67 -38.47 35.95
C ALA A 618 32.55 -39.90 36.50
N GLY A 619 31.37 -40.53 36.29
CA GLY A 619 31.13 -41.92 36.68
C GLY A 619 32.06 -42.92 35.98
N LYS A 620 32.21 -42.78 34.64
CA LYS A 620 33.11 -43.64 33.86
C LYS A 620 34.57 -43.45 34.22
N VAL A 621 35.00 -42.20 34.41
CA VAL A 621 36.39 -41.87 34.85
C VAL A 621 36.64 -42.40 36.26
N ALA A 622 35.73 -42.25 37.20
CA ALA A 622 35.87 -42.82 38.52
C ALA A 622 35.97 -44.36 38.48
N GLY A 623 35.13 -45.01 37.69
CA GLY A 623 35.22 -46.48 37.47
C GLY A 623 36.53 -46.90 36.82
N ALA A 624 37.00 -46.14 35.82
CA ALA A 624 38.30 -46.42 35.19
C ALA A 624 39.46 -46.30 36.18
N VAL A 625 39.45 -45.26 37.02
CA VAL A 625 40.45 -45.04 38.05
C VAL A 625 40.46 -46.20 39.09
N LEU A 626 39.29 -46.65 39.52
CA LEU A 626 39.17 -47.79 40.44
C LEU A 626 39.67 -49.09 39.80
N LEU A 627 39.29 -49.34 38.55
CA LEU A 627 39.70 -50.57 37.83
C LEU A 627 41.19 -50.53 37.47
N SER A 628 41.77 -49.37 37.23
CA SER A 628 43.21 -49.24 36.95
C SER A 628 44.07 -49.67 38.09
N LEU A 629 43.53 -49.63 39.33
CA LEU A 629 44.23 -50.13 40.53
C LEU A 629 44.37 -51.68 40.50
N LEU A 630 43.49 -52.37 39.75
CA LEU A 630 43.56 -53.83 39.60
C LEU A 630 44.43 -54.25 38.39
N ASN A 631 44.24 -53.57 37.28
CA ASN A 631 45.03 -53.80 36.06
C ASN A 631 44.90 -52.53 35.15
N PRO A 632 46.01 -51.98 34.61
CA PRO A 632 45.95 -50.83 33.74
C PRO A 632 45.00 -50.96 32.53
N PHE A 633 44.90 -52.17 31.97
CA PHE A 633 43.95 -52.46 30.88
C PHE A 633 42.47 -52.54 31.34
N ALA A 634 42.20 -52.85 32.61
CA ALA A 634 40.86 -52.85 33.15
C ALA A 634 40.27 -51.45 33.27
N ALA A 635 41.10 -50.40 33.24
CA ALA A 635 40.66 -49.02 33.17
C ALA A 635 39.84 -48.72 31.87
N LEU A 636 39.99 -49.47 30.83
CA LEU A 636 39.24 -49.31 29.59
C LEU A 636 37.81 -49.90 29.66
N ILE A 637 37.52 -50.83 30.60
CA ILE A 637 36.23 -51.53 30.69
C ILE A 637 35.01 -50.58 30.77
N PRO A 638 35.05 -49.51 31.59
CA PRO A 638 33.90 -48.58 31.63
C PRO A 638 33.60 -47.86 30.32
N PHE A 639 34.53 -47.87 29.40
CA PHE A 639 34.42 -47.21 28.08
C PHE A 639 34.06 -48.19 26.95
N VAL A 640 34.11 -49.52 27.20
CA VAL A 640 33.71 -50.53 26.24
C VAL A 640 32.20 -50.54 26.08
N ASP A 641 31.74 -50.41 24.86
CA ASP A 641 30.34 -50.47 24.49
C ASP A 641 30.05 -51.73 23.70
N THR A 642 29.10 -52.55 24.17
CA THR A 642 28.70 -53.79 23.54
C THR A 642 27.61 -53.66 22.48
N GLY A 643 27.26 -52.44 22.14
CA GLY A 643 26.13 -52.15 21.29
C GLY A 643 24.82 -51.96 22.09
N ALA A 644 23.66 -51.85 21.39
CA ALA A 644 22.37 -51.53 22.00
C ALA A 644 21.97 -52.54 23.09
N PRO A 645 21.81 -52.17 24.38
CA PRO A 645 21.31 -53.08 25.40
C PRO A 645 19.84 -53.37 25.18
N ASP A 646 19.38 -54.52 25.68
CA ASP A 646 17.98 -55.03 25.54
C ASP A 646 16.88 -54.07 25.97
N SER A 647 17.14 -53.11 26.87
CA SER A 647 16.19 -52.11 27.31
C SER A 647 15.85 -51.07 26.23
N THR A 648 16.74 -50.84 25.27
CA THR A 648 16.49 -49.99 24.08
C THR A 648 15.90 -50.84 22.92
N GLU A 649 15.81 -52.13 23.07
CA GLU A 649 15.29 -53.09 22.09
C GLU A 649 13.84 -52.76 21.66
N ASN A 650 13.02 -52.25 22.54
CA ASN A 650 11.67 -51.83 22.20
C ASN A 650 11.62 -50.59 21.30
N ALA A 651 12.56 -49.64 21.45
CA ALA A 651 12.69 -48.50 20.58
C ALA A 651 13.30 -48.87 19.21
N ASN A 652 14.26 -49.82 19.23
CA ASN A 652 14.89 -50.35 17.98
C ASN A 652 13.95 -51.30 17.23
N LYS A 653 13.09 -52.08 17.93
CA LYS A 653 12.11 -52.99 17.31
C LYS A 653 10.99 -52.26 16.59
N THR A 654 10.71 -51.00 16.97
CA THR A 654 9.64 -50.23 16.32
C THR A 654 10.09 -49.51 15.05
N GLY A 655 11.37 -49.31 14.81
CA GLY A 655 11.89 -48.57 13.68
C GLY A 655 11.35 -47.15 13.52
N CYS A 656 12.05 -46.25 12.91
CA CYS A 656 11.64 -44.86 12.68
C CYS A 656 10.34 -44.79 11.83
N TYR A 657 10.14 -45.69 10.88
CA TYR A 657 8.95 -45.78 10.03
C TYR A 657 7.72 -46.17 10.82
N ASP A 658 7.80 -47.11 11.78
CA ASP A 658 6.71 -47.55 12.61
C ASP A 658 6.32 -46.48 13.63
N LEU A 659 7.28 -45.74 14.16
CA LEU A 659 7.03 -44.58 15.03
C LEU A 659 6.27 -43.47 14.28
N ALA A 660 6.65 -43.16 13.03
CA ALA A 660 5.95 -42.20 12.19
C ALA A 660 4.50 -42.66 11.89
N ALA A 661 4.30 -43.95 11.60
CA ALA A 661 2.95 -44.49 11.34
C ALA A 661 2.06 -44.46 12.58
N ARG A 662 2.62 -44.85 13.75
CA ARG A 662 1.88 -44.81 15.02
C ARG A 662 1.52 -43.41 15.47
N SER A 663 2.44 -42.43 15.35
CA SER A 663 2.20 -41.02 15.65
C SER A 663 1.06 -40.50 14.77
N LYS A 664 1.07 -40.79 13.46
CA LYS A 664 -0.03 -40.43 12.56
C LYS A 664 -1.38 -41.01 13.02
N ALA A 665 -1.42 -42.29 13.27
CA ALA A 665 -2.66 -42.98 13.67
C ALA A 665 -3.23 -42.52 15.05
N GLN A 666 -2.36 -42.09 15.97
CA GLN A 666 -2.79 -41.54 17.26
C GLN A 666 -3.45 -40.18 17.11
N ARG A 667 -2.92 -39.32 16.22
CA ARG A 667 -3.45 -37.96 16.01
C ARG A 667 -4.75 -37.96 15.17
N GLU A 668 -4.95 -38.93 14.31
CA GLU A 668 -6.20 -39.10 13.55
C GLU A 668 -7.36 -39.61 14.44
N LYS A 669 -7.08 -40.10 15.65
CA LYS A 669 -8.07 -40.54 16.64
C LYS A 669 -8.47 -39.47 17.66
N ASN A 670 -7.70 -38.43 17.80
CA ASN A 670 -7.93 -37.28 18.67
C ASN A 670 -8.35 -36.06 17.86
#